data_55f04e5ef120a867f98a2a1498b54871
#
_entry.id   55f04e5ef120a867f98a2a1498b54871
#
_cell.length_a   1.000
_cell.length_b   1.000
_cell.length_c   1.000
_cell.angle_alpha   90.00
_cell.angle_beta   90.00
_cell.angle_gamma   90.00
#
_symmetry.space_group_name_H-M   'P 1'
#
loop_
_entity.id
_entity.type
_entity.pdbx_description
1 polymer ?
#
loop_
_entity_poly.entity_id
_entity_poly.type
_entity_poly.pdbx_seq_one_letter_code
_entity_poly.pdbx_strand_id
1 'polypeptide(L)'
;MIIYKATKKQFVDDVFNDVIADNIDQAFYEHLGRHTSPNEVRSWKNSMQYMYRVVNTSTLPDDVGIAIEYQIPLTSKRVDFIVSGLDGHNHSHLVVVELKQWDSALPTSKPGVVVTRFQGGPAETVHPSYQAWSYAYMLSNYNLTIQNEGVEISPCAYLHNYAPDGVIDGAEYADYTALAPVFLKNDAARLQEFILHHIKQSSKDDVIWKIDHGRLRPSKQLADSLESMLQGNEEFKMIDDQKVVYETAVYLANKAQNGKKQVLIVEGGPGTGKSVLAVNLLVKLTNDGIASQYVTKNQAPRDVYSIKLSGSFKKTYINNLFVGSGQFTEAPKDSIGALVVDEAHRLNLKSGLYANRGENQIKEIINTARFSVFFVDDYQRIHMKDIGSVRSIKACAEELGADVHLEHLSSQFRCNGSDGYLSWIDNAIQIRETANIILTDEDFDFRVYDSPAELFNEIHRKNQVNNKSRVVAGYCWDWVSKQNREAYDICFPEFSFRKKWNFQGGEPWLIGRESIEQIGCIHTCQGLELDYVGVIIGPDMAFRNGHIVTDGFKRSSTDKSLWGFRQMFNQNPVEATREADQIIKNTYRTLMTRGMKGCYVYCCDPALAEHFRELMSTVVPEEEETRVEPTVNDDVKYIDFLPVYSMKAACGYFGEGEVVSELGWIQVTGMGRLNRNMFVVRAAGNSMEPRIHDGDYCVFRANPAGSRQGKIVLAQHLNYYDPDNNGAYSIKEYNSVKTYDEFGNWQHESIELRPLNSAYNSITIPADDSDAYRIVGEFIGTL
;
A
#
# COMPACT_ATOMS: atom_id res chain seq x y z
N MET A 1 -5.41 8.05 7.69
CA MET A 1 -5.06 9.31 8.43
C MET A 1 -6.16 10.33 8.20
N ILE A 2 -6.64 10.95 9.28
CA ILE A 2 -7.67 12.01 9.25
C ILE A 2 -6.99 13.35 9.43
N ILE A 3 -7.25 14.30 8.55
CA ILE A 3 -6.65 15.64 8.68
C ILE A 3 -7.33 16.43 9.79
N TYR A 4 -8.66 16.56 9.78
CA TYR A 4 -9.37 17.27 10.83
C TYR A 4 -10.40 16.34 11.47
N LYS A 5 -10.37 16.25 12.80
CA LYS A 5 -11.26 15.44 13.61
C LYS A 5 -11.86 16.28 14.75
N ALA A 6 -13.16 16.23 14.89
CA ALA A 6 -13.89 17.00 15.92
C ALA A 6 -15.21 16.30 16.32
N THR A 7 -15.84 16.80 17.40
CA THR A 7 -17.26 16.57 17.60
C THR A 7 -18.09 17.51 16.72
N LYS A 8 -19.36 17.18 16.48
CA LYS A 8 -20.28 18.09 15.79
C LYS A 8 -20.30 19.47 16.44
N LYS A 9 -20.32 19.54 17.78
CA LYS A 9 -20.30 20.81 18.51
C LYS A 9 -19.07 21.65 18.15
N GLN A 10 -17.90 21.06 18.23
CA GLN A 10 -16.64 21.75 17.90
C GLN A 10 -16.63 22.19 16.44
N PHE A 11 -17.02 21.32 15.49
CA PHE A 11 -17.13 21.68 14.07
C PHE A 11 -18.07 22.87 13.85
N VAL A 12 -19.24 22.88 14.49
CA VAL A 12 -20.19 23.99 14.40
C VAL A 12 -19.59 25.28 14.95
N ASP A 13 -18.90 25.22 16.09
CA ASP A 13 -18.23 26.37 16.70
C ASP A 13 -17.09 26.90 15.80
N ASP A 14 -16.27 26.01 15.21
CA ASP A 14 -15.16 26.37 14.34
C ASP A 14 -15.63 27.03 13.03
N VAL A 15 -16.73 26.54 12.45
CA VAL A 15 -17.35 27.16 11.27
C VAL A 15 -17.99 28.50 11.61
N PHE A 16 -18.71 28.56 12.75
CA PHE A 16 -19.38 29.80 13.20
C PHE A 16 -18.36 30.93 13.45
N ASN A 17 -17.20 30.59 14.01
CA ASN A 17 -16.11 31.55 14.29
C ASN A 17 -15.21 31.81 13.08
N ASP A 18 -15.50 31.26 11.89
CA ASP A 18 -14.73 31.41 10.63
C ASP A 18 -13.27 30.92 10.73
N VAL A 19 -12.97 29.96 11.62
CA VAL A 19 -11.63 29.39 11.85
C VAL A 19 -11.44 27.98 11.25
N ILE A 20 -12.49 27.38 10.73
CA ILE A 20 -12.48 25.97 10.29
C ILE A 20 -11.43 25.69 9.20
N ALA A 21 -11.28 26.60 8.21
CA ALA A 21 -10.34 26.40 7.12
C ALA A 21 -8.90 26.54 7.62
N ASP A 22 -8.64 27.43 8.55
CA ASP A 22 -7.32 27.63 9.16
C ASP A 22 -6.97 26.41 10.04
N ASN A 23 -7.94 25.89 10.80
CA ASN A 23 -7.75 24.69 11.62
C ASN A 23 -7.47 23.45 10.75
N ILE A 24 -8.15 23.30 9.61
CA ILE A 24 -7.87 22.20 8.66
C ILE A 24 -6.46 22.37 8.05
N ASP A 25 -6.08 23.58 7.60
CA ASP A 25 -4.75 23.82 7.03
C ASP A 25 -3.63 23.66 8.06
N GLN A 26 -3.86 24.09 9.30
CA GLN A 26 -2.92 23.85 10.40
C GLN A 26 -2.75 22.34 10.68
N ALA A 27 -3.86 21.61 10.79
CA ALA A 27 -3.83 20.16 10.97
C ALA A 27 -3.16 19.46 9.77
N PHE A 28 -3.40 19.96 8.55
CA PHE A 28 -2.72 19.49 7.34
C PHE A 28 -1.21 19.71 7.42
N TYR A 29 -0.79 20.88 7.93
CA TYR A 29 0.62 21.16 8.16
C TYR A 29 1.24 20.25 9.24
N GLU A 30 0.55 20.04 10.34
CA GLU A 30 1.00 19.16 11.43
C GLU A 30 1.19 17.71 10.97
N HIS A 31 0.29 17.21 10.12
CA HIS A 31 0.33 15.83 9.61
C HIS A 31 1.25 15.62 8.41
N LEU A 32 1.40 16.61 7.53
CA LEU A 32 2.09 16.46 6.24
C LEU A 32 3.29 17.39 6.05
N GLY A 33 3.63 18.20 7.09
CA GLY A 33 4.78 19.11 7.07
C GLY A 33 4.70 20.26 6.04
N ARG A 34 3.52 20.46 5.44
CA ARG A 34 3.30 21.49 4.40
C ARG A 34 1.89 22.07 4.47
N HIS A 35 1.75 23.34 4.15
CA HIS A 35 0.44 23.95 3.92
C HIS A 35 -0.14 23.53 2.57
N THR A 36 -1.46 23.50 2.48
CA THR A 36 -2.15 23.17 1.24
C THR A 36 -2.21 24.39 0.29
N SER A 37 -2.76 24.17 -0.93
CA SER A 37 -2.90 25.25 -1.89
C SER A 37 -3.96 26.27 -1.46
N PRO A 38 -3.81 27.58 -1.77
CA PRO A 38 -4.84 28.58 -1.47
C PRO A 38 -6.22 28.26 -2.08
N ASN A 39 -6.25 27.50 -3.17
CA ASN A 39 -7.50 27.07 -3.79
C ASN A 39 -8.22 26.00 -2.96
N GLU A 40 -7.48 25.08 -2.37
CA GLU A 40 -8.00 24.03 -1.51
C GLU A 40 -8.53 24.62 -0.19
N VAL A 41 -7.78 25.53 0.44
CA VAL A 41 -8.25 26.30 1.62
C VAL A 41 -9.57 27.03 1.32
N ARG A 42 -9.65 27.68 0.14
CA ARG A 42 -10.90 28.32 -0.28
C ARG A 42 -12.03 27.34 -0.51
N SER A 43 -11.71 26.16 -1.02
CA SER A 43 -12.69 25.08 -1.20
C SER A 43 -13.27 24.63 0.14
N TRP A 44 -12.42 24.41 1.14
CA TRP A 44 -12.86 24.07 2.49
C TRP A 44 -13.73 25.16 3.09
N LYS A 45 -13.29 26.42 3.04
CA LYS A 45 -14.07 27.53 3.56
C LYS A 45 -15.49 27.58 3.00
N ASN A 46 -15.63 27.34 1.70
CA ASN A 46 -16.95 27.33 1.05
C ASN A 46 -17.76 26.08 1.43
N SER A 47 -17.20 24.88 1.26
CA SER A 47 -17.94 23.63 1.44
C SER A 47 -18.36 23.40 2.88
N MET A 48 -17.54 23.77 3.86
CA MET A 48 -17.84 23.61 5.28
C MET A 48 -19.02 24.49 5.73
N GLN A 49 -19.25 25.65 5.11
CA GLN A 49 -20.43 26.47 5.36
C GLN A 49 -21.75 25.77 4.94
N TYR A 50 -21.70 24.95 3.87
CA TYR A 50 -22.85 24.17 3.46
C TYR A 50 -23.06 22.98 4.39
N MET A 51 -22.00 22.29 4.82
CA MET A 51 -22.10 21.20 5.80
C MET A 51 -22.55 21.71 7.18
N TYR A 52 -22.12 22.90 7.59
CA TYR A 52 -22.65 23.56 8.80
C TYR A 52 -24.20 23.65 8.79
N ARG A 53 -24.79 24.06 7.67
CA ARG A 53 -26.26 24.15 7.55
C ARG A 53 -26.93 22.79 7.64
N VAL A 54 -26.26 21.72 7.25
CA VAL A 54 -26.75 20.35 7.27
C VAL A 54 -26.68 19.78 8.68
N VAL A 55 -25.55 19.93 9.39
CA VAL A 55 -25.32 19.25 10.68
C VAL A 55 -25.75 20.09 11.88
N ASN A 56 -25.91 21.42 11.74
CA ASN A 56 -26.31 22.30 12.83
C ASN A 56 -27.81 22.17 13.13
N THR A 57 -28.17 21.06 13.73
CA THR A 57 -29.54 20.77 14.19
C THR A 57 -29.53 20.17 15.59
N SER A 58 -30.57 20.46 16.40
CA SER A 58 -30.69 19.88 17.73
C SER A 58 -31.05 18.39 17.75
N THR A 59 -31.47 17.84 16.61
CA THR A 59 -31.81 16.42 16.47
C THR A 59 -30.58 15.54 16.32
N LEU A 60 -29.46 16.08 15.82
CA LEU A 60 -28.20 15.39 15.76
C LEU A 60 -27.42 15.67 17.06
N PRO A 61 -27.01 14.64 17.83
CA PRO A 61 -26.29 14.84 19.09
C PRO A 61 -25.00 15.66 18.90
N ASP A 62 -24.64 16.46 19.90
CA ASP A 62 -23.49 17.38 19.83
C ASP A 62 -22.14 16.67 19.84
N ASP A 63 -22.12 15.46 20.34
CA ASP A 63 -20.94 14.60 20.49
C ASP A 63 -20.76 13.51 19.40
N VAL A 64 -21.57 13.56 18.32
CA VAL A 64 -21.27 12.73 17.13
C VAL A 64 -19.95 13.16 16.51
N GLY A 65 -19.20 12.20 15.98
CA GLY A 65 -17.88 12.47 15.39
C GLY A 65 -17.99 13.05 13.98
N ILE A 66 -17.14 14.03 13.72
CA ILE A 66 -16.93 14.63 12.39
C ILE A 66 -15.47 14.40 11.99
N ALA A 67 -15.24 13.93 10.78
CA ALA A 67 -13.91 13.89 10.18
C ALA A 67 -13.94 14.55 8.80
N ILE A 68 -12.86 15.28 8.49
CA ILE A 68 -12.70 16.00 7.22
C ILE A 68 -11.36 15.57 6.62
N GLU A 69 -11.34 15.39 5.28
CA GLU A 69 -10.15 15.00 4.54
C GLU A 69 -9.54 13.68 5.07
N TYR A 70 -10.37 12.64 5.19
CA TYR A 70 -9.89 11.32 5.56
C TYR A 70 -9.20 10.64 4.38
N GLN A 71 -7.89 10.45 4.48
CA GLN A 71 -7.11 9.75 3.48
C GLN A 71 -7.50 8.26 3.45
N ILE A 72 -7.98 7.82 2.29
CA ILE A 72 -8.33 6.41 2.08
C ILE A 72 -7.04 5.57 2.15
N PRO A 73 -6.99 4.54 2.99
CA PRO A 73 -5.82 3.72 3.15
C PRO A 73 -5.29 3.16 1.82
N LEU A 74 -3.97 3.16 1.66
CA LEU A 74 -3.26 2.71 0.44
C LEU A 74 -3.51 3.57 -0.81
N THR A 75 -4.07 4.77 -0.66
CA THR A 75 -4.28 5.70 -1.77
C THR A 75 -3.87 7.12 -1.38
N SER A 76 -3.70 8.00 -2.38
CA SER A 76 -3.57 9.44 -2.17
C SER A 76 -4.93 10.17 -2.12
N LYS A 77 -6.05 9.44 -2.22
CA LYS A 77 -7.39 10.02 -2.25
C LYS A 77 -7.96 10.20 -0.85
N ARG A 78 -8.78 11.22 -0.69
CA ARG A 78 -9.39 11.61 0.58
C ARG A 78 -10.90 11.66 0.47
N VAL A 79 -11.57 11.29 1.53
CA VAL A 79 -13.00 11.49 1.71
C VAL A 79 -13.21 12.89 2.27
N ASP A 80 -14.02 13.69 1.61
CA ASP A 80 -14.20 15.11 1.97
C ASP A 80 -14.80 15.30 3.37
N PHE A 81 -15.86 14.53 3.70
CA PHE A 81 -16.58 14.70 4.98
C PHE A 81 -17.18 13.39 5.47
N ILE A 82 -17.01 13.08 6.75
CA ILE A 82 -17.59 11.90 7.41
C ILE A 82 -18.34 12.33 8.67
N VAL A 83 -19.53 11.78 8.86
CA VAL A 83 -20.28 11.83 10.13
C VAL A 83 -20.31 10.43 10.73
N SER A 84 -19.97 10.29 12.00
CA SER A 84 -19.93 8.99 12.69
C SER A 84 -20.79 8.98 13.94
N GLY A 85 -21.46 7.86 14.19
CA GLY A 85 -22.27 7.67 15.39
C GLY A 85 -22.86 6.27 15.44
N LEU A 86 -24.00 6.12 16.10
CA LEU A 86 -24.74 4.87 16.17
C LEU A 86 -26.08 5.02 15.45
N ASP A 87 -26.50 3.94 14.80
CA ASP A 87 -27.83 3.83 14.20
C ASP A 87 -28.94 3.60 15.24
N GLY A 88 -30.18 3.34 14.78
CA GLY A 88 -31.31 3.02 15.64
C GLY A 88 -31.21 1.68 16.39
N HIS A 89 -30.26 0.82 16.03
CA HIS A 89 -29.99 -0.50 16.62
C HIS A 89 -28.71 -0.51 17.46
N ASN A 90 -28.09 0.65 17.69
CA ASN A 90 -26.79 0.84 18.37
C ASN A 90 -25.59 0.20 17.64
N HIS A 91 -25.68 0.02 16.32
CA HIS A 91 -24.51 -0.35 15.52
C HIS A 91 -23.73 0.90 15.11
N SER A 92 -22.42 0.79 15.07
CA SER A 92 -21.55 1.85 14.58
C SER A 92 -21.82 2.12 13.09
N HIS A 93 -22.04 3.39 12.75
CA HIS A 93 -22.40 3.80 11.41
C HIS A 93 -21.61 5.03 10.97
N LEU A 94 -21.22 5.06 9.70
CA LEU A 94 -20.59 6.20 9.05
C LEU A 94 -21.45 6.69 7.90
N VAL A 95 -21.62 7.99 7.81
CA VAL A 95 -22.11 8.64 6.59
C VAL A 95 -20.93 9.33 5.91
N VAL A 96 -20.61 8.88 4.70
CA VAL A 96 -19.55 9.43 3.86
C VAL A 96 -20.18 10.40 2.87
N VAL A 97 -19.74 11.66 2.89
CA VAL A 97 -20.27 12.72 2.01
C VAL A 97 -19.15 13.21 1.10
N GLU A 98 -19.29 12.99 -0.19
CA GLU A 98 -18.46 13.58 -1.23
C GLU A 98 -18.98 14.96 -1.59
N LEU A 99 -18.14 15.99 -1.50
CA LEU A 99 -18.53 17.39 -1.70
C LEU A 99 -18.07 17.91 -3.06
N LYS A 100 -18.98 18.50 -3.83
CA LYS A 100 -18.65 19.12 -5.12
C LYS A 100 -19.16 20.56 -5.21
N GLN A 101 -18.31 21.44 -5.70
CA GLN A 101 -18.63 22.84 -5.95
C GLN A 101 -19.05 23.10 -7.40
N TRP A 102 -19.36 22.05 -8.16
CA TRP A 102 -19.79 22.17 -9.54
C TRP A 102 -21.09 22.95 -9.66
N ASP A 103 -21.23 23.70 -10.74
CA ASP A 103 -22.43 24.43 -11.12
C ASP A 103 -23.11 23.85 -12.36
N SER A 104 -22.38 23.03 -13.13
CA SER A 104 -22.84 22.44 -14.40
C SER A 104 -22.10 21.12 -14.69
N ALA A 105 -22.80 20.21 -15.37
CA ALA A 105 -22.23 19.00 -15.95
C ALA A 105 -22.91 18.64 -17.24
N LEU A 106 -22.25 17.81 -18.05
CA LEU A 106 -22.81 17.22 -19.27
C LEU A 106 -22.71 15.70 -19.18
N PRO A 107 -23.73 14.97 -19.69
CA PRO A 107 -23.68 13.51 -19.72
C PRO A 107 -22.66 13.02 -20.75
N THR A 108 -22.17 11.79 -20.56
CA THR A 108 -21.33 11.09 -21.52
C THR A 108 -21.95 9.74 -21.87
N SER A 109 -21.49 9.11 -22.95
CA SER A 109 -21.84 7.72 -23.25
C SER A 109 -21.06 6.69 -22.44
N LYS A 110 -20.19 7.13 -21.54
CA LYS A 110 -19.34 6.28 -20.70
C LYS A 110 -20.00 6.05 -19.34
N PRO A 111 -20.19 4.79 -18.89
CA PRO A 111 -20.83 4.50 -17.61
C PRO A 111 -20.14 5.16 -16.43
N GLY A 112 -20.88 5.92 -15.61
CA GLY A 112 -20.36 6.59 -14.43
C GLY A 112 -19.37 7.72 -14.67
N VAL A 113 -19.33 8.28 -15.89
CA VAL A 113 -18.46 9.40 -16.28
C VAL A 113 -19.31 10.58 -16.75
N VAL A 114 -18.94 11.78 -16.31
CA VAL A 114 -19.58 13.06 -16.71
C VAL A 114 -18.50 14.03 -17.18
N VAL A 115 -18.89 15.09 -17.89
CA VAL A 115 -18.03 16.23 -18.20
C VAL A 115 -18.43 17.40 -17.30
N THR A 116 -17.46 17.99 -16.61
CA THR A 116 -17.66 19.24 -15.87
C THR A 116 -16.54 20.23 -16.16
N ARG A 117 -16.70 21.46 -15.70
CA ARG A 117 -15.74 22.54 -15.96
C ARG A 117 -14.78 22.70 -14.80
N PHE A 118 -13.50 22.51 -15.07
CA PHE A 118 -12.39 22.85 -14.17
C PHE A 118 -11.68 24.14 -14.60
N GLN A 119 -10.70 24.60 -13.83
CA GLN A 119 -9.92 25.80 -14.18
C GLN A 119 -9.20 25.67 -15.54
N GLY A 120 -8.82 24.46 -15.93
CA GLY A 120 -8.20 24.14 -17.22
C GLY A 120 -9.18 23.96 -18.39
N GLY A 121 -10.49 24.09 -18.15
CA GLY A 121 -11.55 23.86 -19.13
C GLY A 121 -12.44 22.65 -18.83
N PRO A 122 -13.32 22.27 -19.76
CA PRO A 122 -14.15 21.07 -19.59
C PRO A 122 -13.29 19.81 -19.62
N ALA A 123 -13.53 18.91 -18.67
CA ALA A 123 -12.86 17.62 -18.61
C ALA A 123 -13.81 16.52 -18.15
N GLU A 124 -13.55 15.29 -18.59
CA GLU A 124 -14.24 14.10 -18.12
C GLU A 124 -13.80 13.74 -16.71
N THR A 125 -14.74 13.34 -15.88
CA THR A 125 -14.51 12.91 -14.50
C THR A 125 -15.57 11.90 -14.08
N VAL A 126 -15.33 11.22 -12.96
CA VAL A 126 -16.31 10.27 -12.44
C VAL A 126 -17.55 10.98 -11.90
N HIS A 127 -18.68 10.30 -12.02
CA HIS A 127 -19.93 10.76 -11.43
C HIS A 127 -19.80 10.81 -9.90
N PRO A 128 -20.26 11.88 -9.21
CA PRO A 128 -20.07 12.03 -7.76
C PRO A 128 -20.62 10.88 -6.91
N SER A 129 -21.77 10.30 -7.29
CA SER A 129 -22.30 9.10 -6.62
C SER A 129 -21.37 7.88 -6.78
N TYR A 130 -20.81 7.69 -7.97
CA TYR A 130 -19.82 6.62 -8.17
C TYR A 130 -18.59 6.83 -7.29
N GLN A 131 -18.10 8.06 -7.21
CA GLN A 131 -16.93 8.41 -6.39
C GLN A 131 -17.21 8.11 -4.91
N ALA A 132 -18.28 8.64 -4.34
CA ALA A 132 -18.67 8.39 -2.94
C ALA A 132 -18.82 6.90 -2.64
N TRP A 133 -19.50 6.15 -3.53
CA TRP A 133 -19.67 4.72 -3.40
C TRP A 133 -18.34 3.97 -3.47
N SER A 134 -17.47 4.30 -4.41
CA SER A 134 -16.18 3.64 -4.58
C SER A 134 -15.27 3.83 -3.36
N TYR A 135 -15.32 5.00 -2.74
CA TYR A 135 -14.59 5.31 -1.50
C TYR A 135 -15.12 4.51 -0.31
N ALA A 136 -16.45 4.47 -0.14
CA ALA A 136 -17.08 3.64 0.89
C ALA A 136 -16.77 2.15 0.71
N TYR A 137 -16.78 1.67 -0.55
CA TYR A 137 -16.40 0.30 -0.88
C TYR A 137 -14.95 -0.01 -0.49
N MET A 138 -14.02 0.91 -0.76
CA MET A 138 -12.62 0.74 -0.37
C MET A 138 -12.47 0.69 1.15
N LEU A 139 -13.09 1.61 1.88
CA LEU A 139 -13.06 1.62 3.34
C LEU A 139 -13.58 0.31 3.94
N SER A 140 -14.73 -0.19 3.44
CA SER A 140 -15.32 -1.45 3.90
C SER A 140 -14.45 -2.67 3.60
N ASN A 141 -13.66 -2.65 2.52
CA ASN A 141 -12.87 -3.82 2.10
C ASN A 141 -11.43 -3.83 2.60
N TYR A 142 -10.86 -2.66 2.89
CA TYR A 142 -9.44 -2.55 3.28
C TYR A 142 -9.21 -2.26 4.75
N ASN A 143 -10.22 -1.83 5.51
CA ASN A 143 -10.09 -1.57 6.94
C ASN A 143 -10.64 -2.75 7.75
N LEU A 144 -9.76 -3.47 8.46
CA LEU A 144 -10.13 -4.63 9.27
C LEU A 144 -11.02 -4.28 10.45
N THR A 145 -10.92 -3.06 10.99
CA THR A 145 -11.78 -2.60 12.09
C THR A 145 -13.21 -2.48 11.63
N ILE A 146 -13.43 -1.89 10.46
CA ILE A 146 -14.77 -1.79 9.85
C ILE A 146 -15.38 -3.18 9.67
N GLN A 147 -14.60 -4.14 9.16
CA GLN A 147 -15.09 -5.51 8.94
C GLN A 147 -15.38 -6.27 10.23
N ASN A 148 -14.46 -6.18 11.20
CA ASN A 148 -14.54 -6.97 12.43
C ASN A 148 -15.59 -6.42 13.41
N GLU A 149 -15.78 -5.11 13.44
CA GLU A 149 -16.78 -4.46 14.31
C GLU A 149 -18.13 -4.28 13.62
N GLY A 150 -18.26 -4.66 12.35
CA GLY A 150 -19.51 -4.54 11.60
C GLY A 150 -19.95 -3.10 11.41
N VAL A 151 -19.02 -2.16 11.21
CA VAL A 151 -19.33 -0.75 10.98
C VAL A 151 -20.01 -0.59 9.62
N GLU A 152 -21.21 -0.07 9.58
CA GLU A 152 -21.95 0.20 8.35
C GLU A 152 -21.53 1.55 7.75
N ILE A 153 -21.46 1.64 6.43
CA ILE A 153 -21.12 2.87 5.71
C ILE A 153 -22.20 3.21 4.70
N SER A 154 -22.75 4.42 4.81
CA SER A 154 -23.71 4.98 3.86
C SER A 154 -23.08 6.15 3.09
N PRO A 155 -22.68 5.94 1.81
CA PRO A 155 -22.13 7.01 0.99
C PRO A 155 -23.22 7.88 0.39
N CYS A 156 -22.89 9.16 0.17
CA CYS A 156 -23.70 10.09 -0.62
C CYS A 156 -22.82 11.19 -1.23
N ALA A 157 -23.36 11.93 -2.18
CA ALA A 157 -22.69 13.09 -2.76
C ALA A 157 -23.54 14.35 -2.59
N TYR A 158 -22.88 15.49 -2.30
CA TYR A 158 -23.53 16.78 -2.17
C TYR A 158 -22.90 17.82 -3.09
N LEU A 159 -23.65 18.19 -4.13
CA LEU A 159 -23.27 19.21 -5.10
C LEU A 159 -24.00 20.53 -4.73
N HIS A 160 -23.48 21.21 -3.73
CA HIS A 160 -24.17 22.33 -3.08
C HIS A 160 -24.39 23.57 -3.97
N ASN A 161 -23.68 23.71 -5.10
CA ASN A 161 -23.87 24.79 -6.06
C ASN A 161 -24.70 24.36 -7.30
N TYR A 162 -24.88 23.06 -7.51
CA TYR A 162 -25.49 22.50 -8.71
C TYR A 162 -27.01 22.56 -8.68
N ALA A 163 -27.60 23.32 -9.59
CA ALA A 163 -29.07 23.37 -9.74
C ALA A 163 -29.58 22.10 -10.43
N PRO A 164 -30.75 21.54 -10.01
CA PRO A 164 -31.33 20.39 -10.70
C PRO A 164 -31.55 20.67 -12.19
N ASP A 165 -30.97 19.86 -13.07
CA ASP A 165 -31.09 19.97 -14.52
C ASP A 165 -31.38 18.62 -15.21
N GLY A 166 -31.49 17.53 -14.40
CA GLY A 166 -31.74 16.17 -14.90
C GLY A 166 -30.51 15.49 -15.51
N VAL A 167 -29.29 16.03 -15.32
CA VAL A 167 -28.04 15.40 -15.77
C VAL A 167 -27.48 14.53 -14.66
N ILE A 168 -27.06 15.12 -13.52
CA ILE A 168 -26.42 14.38 -12.42
C ILE A 168 -27.41 13.41 -11.73
N ASP A 169 -28.68 13.77 -11.62
CA ASP A 169 -29.76 12.92 -11.10
C ASP A 169 -30.54 12.18 -12.20
N GLY A 170 -30.01 12.16 -13.41
CA GLY A 170 -30.65 11.56 -14.60
C GLY A 170 -30.71 10.03 -14.57
N ALA A 171 -31.62 9.47 -15.35
CA ALA A 171 -31.83 8.02 -15.44
C ALA A 171 -30.58 7.24 -15.91
N GLU A 172 -29.68 7.90 -16.64
CA GLU A 172 -28.43 7.33 -17.12
C GLU A 172 -27.48 6.94 -15.98
N TYR A 173 -27.60 7.60 -14.80
CA TYR A 173 -26.78 7.35 -13.62
C TYR A 173 -27.57 6.70 -12.47
N ALA A 174 -28.79 6.20 -12.73
CA ALA A 174 -29.68 5.64 -11.71
C ALA A 174 -29.02 4.52 -10.88
N ASP A 175 -28.23 3.65 -11.53
CA ASP A 175 -27.50 2.57 -10.83
C ASP A 175 -26.51 3.11 -9.78
N TYR A 176 -25.88 4.25 -10.05
CA TYR A 176 -24.93 4.87 -9.14
C TYR A 176 -25.60 5.71 -8.05
N THR A 177 -26.65 6.44 -8.41
CA THR A 177 -27.43 7.23 -7.43
C THR A 177 -28.21 6.33 -6.47
N ALA A 178 -28.56 5.11 -6.87
CA ALA A 178 -29.11 4.09 -5.97
C ALA A 178 -28.10 3.59 -4.92
N LEU A 179 -26.80 3.52 -5.29
CA LEU A 179 -25.72 3.11 -4.38
C LEU A 179 -25.27 4.24 -3.46
N ALA A 180 -25.26 5.47 -3.95
CA ALA A 180 -24.92 6.68 -3.21
C ALA A 180 -25.83 7.83 -3.67
N PRO A 181 -26.85 8.18 -2.90
CA PRO A 181 -27.78 9.26 -3.25
C PRO A 181 -27.05 10.58 -3.50
N VAL A 182 -27.55 11.35 -4.48
CA VAL A 182 -27.03 12.67 -4.79
C VAL A 182 -27.97 13.74 -4.22
N PHE A 183 -27.39 14.74 -3.60
CA PHE A 183 -28.06 15.95 -3.10
C PHE A 183 -27.56 17.16 -3.86
N LEU A 184 -28.45 17.99 -4.32
CA LEU A 184 -28.17 19.15 -5.15
C LEU A 184 -28.38 20.46 -4.39
N LYS A 185 -28.22 21.59 -5.05
CA LYS A 185 -28.49 22.90 -4.49
C LYS A 185 -29.91 22.94 -3.94
N ASN A 186 -30.03 23.40 -2.70
CA ASN A 186 -31.26 23.44 -1.88
C ASN A 186 -31.70 22.11 -1.24
N ASP A 187 -30.96 21.02 -1.42
CA ASP A 187 -31.27 19.73 -0.77
C ASP A 187 -30.67 19.57 0.63
N ALA A 188 -30.19 20.66 1.27
CA ALA A 188 -29.56 20.57 2.59
C ALA A 188 -30.47 19.87 3.62
N ALA A 189 -31.78 20.12 3.59
CA ALA A 189 -32.75 19.46 4.49
C ALA A 189 -32.86 17.95 4.20
N ARG A 190 -32.87 17.55 2.93
CA ARG A 190 -32.89 16.13 2.52
C ARG A 190 -31.59 15.40 2.91
N LEU A 191 -30.43 16.05 2.77
CA LEU A 191 -29.17 15.51 3.23
C LEU A 191 -29.14 15.41 4.76
N GLN A 192 -29.70 16.39 5.49
CA GLN A 192 -29.85 16.31 6.93
C GLN A 192 -30.74 15.12 7.34
N GLU A 193 -31.87 14.91 6.68
CA GLU A 193 -32.74 13.75 6.90
C GLU A 193 -32.02 12.44 6.64
N PHE A 194 -31.20 12.37 5.57
CA PHE A 194 -30.38 11.21 5.24
C PHE A 194 -29.37 10.91 6.36
N ILE A 195 -28.64 11.91 6.85
CA ILE A 195 -27.72 11.75 7.98
C ILE A 195 -28.47 11.29 9.23
N LEU A 196 -29.58 11.94 9.56
CA LEU A 196 -30.43 11.59 10.71
C LEU A 196 -31.11 10.23 10.58
N HIS A 197 -31.27 9.69 9.37
CA HIS A 197 -31.73 8.31 9.16
C HIS A 197 -30.71 7.28 9.65
N HIS A 198 -29.43 7.51 9.38
CA HIS A 198 -28.35 6.60 9.69
C HIS A 198 -27.69 6.84 11.05
N ILE A 199 -27.63 8.09 11.51
CA ILE A 199 -27.01 8.48 12.78
C ILE A 199 -28.07 8.97 13.75
N LYS A 200 -28.32 8.19 14.82
CA LYS A 200 -29.35 8.49 15.85
C LYS A 200 -28.73 8.91 17.15
N GLN A 201 -27.56 8.41 17.49
CA GLN A 201 -26.90 8.63 18.77
C GLN A 201 -25.40 8.81 18.57
N SER A 202 -24.76 9.44 19.52
CA SER A 202 -23.29 9.44 19.59
C SER A 202 -22.76 8.06 20.00
N SER A 203 -21.58 7.73 19.55
CA SER A 203 -20.85 6.55 20.03
C SER A 203 -20.02 6.95 21.25
N LYS A 204 -20.07 6.14 22.32
CA LYS A 204 -19.12 6.27 23.45
C LYS A 204 -17.70 5.86 23.04
N ASP A 205 -17.61 4.98 22.06
CA ASP A 205 -16.37 4.57 21.44
C ASP A 205 -16.11 5.51 20.26
N ASP A 206 -14.90 6.05 20.18
CA ASP A 206 -14.51 6.89 19.06
C ASP A 206 -14.31 6.04 17.80
N VAL A 207 -15.40 5.86 17.04
CA VAL A 207 -15.42 5.05 15.81
C VAL A 207 -14.46 5.60 14.77
N ILE A 208 -14.36 6.94 14.70
CA ILE A 208 -13.44 7.62 13.77
C ILE A 208 -11.99 7.30 14.13
N TRP A 209 -11.63 7.37 15.41
CA TRP A 209 -10.29 7.01 15.87
C TRP A 209 -9.95 5.55 15.57
N LYS A 210 -10.89 4.63 15.84
CA LYS A 210 -10.71 3.21 15.56
C LYS A 210 -10.47 2.92 14.08
N ILE A 211 -11.12 3.66 13.18
CA ILE A 211 -10.98 3.51 11.75
C ILE A 211 -9.65 4.07 11.27
N ASP A 212 -9.24 5.20 11.82
CA ASP A 212 -7.96 5.84 11.49
C ASP A 212 -6.76 4.97 11.89
N HIS A 213 -6.81 4.38 13.09
CA HIS A 213 -5.77 3.49 13.62
C HIS A 213 -6.06 1.99 13.32
N GLY A 214 -7.09 1.71 12.53
CA GLY A 214 -7.48 0.36 12.16
C GLY A 214 -6.41 -0.36 11.32
N ARG A 215 -6.18 -1.65 11.60
CA ARG A 215 -5.29 -2.47 10.77
C ARG A 215 -5.83 -2.58 9.36
N LEU A 216 -4.94 -2.40 8.40
CA LEU A 216 -5.28 -2.54 6.98
C LEU A 216 -5.20 -4.00 6.56
N ARG A 217 -6.18 -4.43 5.78
CA ARG A 217 -6.10 -5.70 5.08
C ARG A 217 -5.02 -5.59 4.00
N PRO A 218 -4.14 -6.59 3.84
CA PRO A 218 -3.25 -6.64 2.69
C PRO A 218 -4.04 -6.49 1.40
N SER A 219 -3.57 -5.64 0.49
CA SER A 219 -4.20 -5.51 -0.84
C SER A 219 -4.26 -6.86 -1.54
N LYS A 220 -5.35 -7.14 -2.26
CA LYS A 220 -5.44 -8.30 -3.13
C LYS A 220 -4.31 -8.20 -4.17
N GLN A 221 -3.53 -9.27 -4.32
CA GLN A 221 -2.55 -9.29 -5.39
C GLN A 221 -3.23 -9.56 -6.73
N LEU A 222 -2.86 -8.77 -7.72
CA LEU A 222 -3.37 -8.92 -9.08
C LEU A 222 -3.19 -10.35 -9.61
N ALA A 223 -2.01 -10.94 -9.38
CA ALA A 223 -1.72 -12.29 -9.82
C ALA A 223 -2.60 -13.37 -9.16
N ASP A 224 -2.98 -13.19 -7.88
CA ASP A 224 -3.84 -14.12 -7.15
C ASP A 224 -5.32 -13.97 -7.55
N SER A 225 -5.74 -12.78 -7.96
CA SER A 225 -7.12 -12.49 -8.37
C SER A 225 -7.39 -12.77 -9.85
N LEU A 226 -6.35 -12.99 -10.65
CA LEU A 226 -6.44 -13.09 -12.11
C LEU A 226 -7.35 -14.23 -12.58
N GLU A 227 -7.32 -15.38 -11.90
CA GLU A 227 -8.18 -16.53 -12.23
C GLU A 227 -9.65 -16.19 -12.06
N SER A 228 -10.00 -15.61 -10.91
CA SER A 228 -11.37 -15.17 -10.59
C SER A 228 -11.88 -14.12 -11.58
N MET A 229 -11.00 -13.18 -11.97
CA MET A 229 -11.34 -12.15 -12.96
C MET A 229 -11.64 -12.75 -14.34
N LEU A 230 -10.84 -13.71 -14.80
CA LEU A 230 -11.07 -14.39 -16.09
C LEU A 230 -12.33 -15.27 -16.08
N GLN A 231 -12.80 -15.67 -14.90
CA GLN A 231 -14.10 -16.34 -14.70
C GLN A 231 -15.28 -15.35 -14.64
N GLY A 232 -15.03 -14.06 -14.75
CA GLY A 232 -16.04 -13.00 -14.80
C GLY A 232 -16.34 -12.31 -13.46
N ASN A 233 -15.57 -12.62 -12.40
CA ASN A 233 -15.75 -11.95 -11.12
C ASN A 233 -15.04 -10.59 -11.10
N GLU A 234 -15.68 -9.58 -10.51
CA GLU A 234 -15.10 -8.27 -10.36
C GLU A 234 -14.28 -8.21 -9.07
N GLU A 235 -12.95 -8.26 -9.19
CA GLU A 235 -12.03 -8.29 -8.05
C GLU A 235 -11.49 -6.93 -7.63
N PHE A 236 -11.44 -5.98 -8.57
CA PHE A 236 -10.93 -4.63 -8.36
C PHE A 236 -11.94 -3.59 -8.83
N LYS A 237 -12.23 -2.61 -7.98
CA LYS A 237 -13.03 -1.44 -8.35
C LYS A 237 -12.11 -0.33 -8.83
N MET A 238 -12.43 0.22 -9.99
CA MET A 238 -11.70 1.38 -10.52
C MET A 238 -12.16 2.63 -9.78
N ILE A 239 -11.25 3.49 -9.38
CA ILE A 239 -11.56 4.75 -8.73
C ILE A 239 -11.11 5.92 -9.60
N ASP A 240 -11.81 7.02 -9.50
CA ASP A 240 -11.49 8.32 -10.11
C ASP A 240 -10.96 8.19 -11.56
N ASP A 241 -9.75 8.70 -11.79
CA ASP A 241 -9.06 8.67 -13.09
C ASP A 241 -8.93 7.25 -13.68
N GLN A 242 -8.75 6.20 -12.85
CA GLN A 242 -8.77 4.82 -13.35
C GLN A 242 -10.11 4.47 -14.01
N LYS A 243 -11.23 4.89 -13.42
CA LYS A 243 -12.56 4.66 -13.97
C LYS A 243 -12.72 5.37 -15.33
N VAL A 244 -12.30 6.63 -15.41
CA VAL A 244 -12.35 7.41 -16.65
C VAL A 244 -11.51 6.75 -17.74
N VAL A 245 -10.25 6.39 -17.43
CA VAL A 245 -9.35 5.71 -18.39
C VAL A 245 -9.91 4.37 -18.84
N TYR A 246 -10.46 3.58 -17.91
CA TYR A 246 -11.05 2.28 -18.21
C TYR A 246 -12.22 2.41 -19.19
N GLU A 247 -13.17 3.29 -18.93
CA GLU A 247 -14.34 3.51 -19.77
C GLU A 247 -13.95 4.13 -21.12
N THR A 248 -12.95 5.03 -21.11
CA THR A 248 -12.38 5.57 -22.37
C THR A 248 -11.78 4.45 -23.21
N ALA A 249 -11.00 3.55 -22.61
CA ALA A 249 -10.40 2.43 -23.33
C ALA A 249 -11.46 1.49 -23.92
N VAL A 250 -12.50 1.14 -23.16
CA VAL A 250 -13.61 0.30 -23.61
C VAL A 250 -14.37 0.98 -24.78
N TYR A 251 -14.68 2.27 -24.63
CA TYR A 251 -15.32 3.05 -25.69
C TYR A 251 -14.51 3.07 -26.98
N LEU A 252 -13.20 3.38 -26.90
CA LEU A 252 -12.31 3.44 -28.06
C LEU A 252 -12.10 2.06 -28.70
N ALA A 253 -12.00 1.00 -27.89
CA ALA A 253 -11.92 -0.37 -28.39
C ALA A 253 -13.13 -0.73 -29.24
N ASN A 254 -14.33 -0.44 -28.77
CA ASN A 254 -15.58 -0.68 -29.52
C ASN A 254 -15.65 0.18 -30.80
N LYS A 255 -15.30 1.47 -30.72
CA LYS A 255 -15.25 2.38 -31.85
C LYS A 255 -14.29 1.89 -32.93
N ALA A 256 -13.16 1.32 -32.56
CA ALA A 256 -12.14 0.84 -33.50
C ALA A 256 -12.55 -0.41 -34.26
N GLN A 257 -13.50 -1.24 -33.78
CA GLN A 257 -13.89 -2.47 -34.48
C GLN A 257 -14.49 -2.21 -35.86
N ASN A 258 -15.24 -1.10 -36.01
CA ASN A 258 -15.94 -0.75 -37.27
C ASN A 258 -15.50 0.61 -37.82
N GLY A 259 -14.43 1.20 -37.28
CA GLY A 259 -13.99 2.55 -37.63
C GLY A 259 -12.50 2.67 -37.88
N LYS A 260 -12.03 3.90 -37.73
CA LYS A 260 -10.62 4.24 -37.85
C LYS A 260 -9.87 3.66 -36.65
N LYS A 261 -8.63 3.23 -36.87
CA LYS A 261 -7.68 2.74 -35.82
C LYS A 261 -7.58 3.74 -34.67
N GLN A 262 -7.66 3.23 -33.44
CA GLN A 262 -7.59 4.03 -32.21
C GLN A 262 -6.35 3.63 -31.39
N VAL A 263 -5.63 4.61 -30.89
CA VAL A 263 -4.51 4.44 -29.98
C VAL A 263 -4.75 5.26 -28.73
N LEU A 264 -4.74 4.60 -27.57
CA LEU A 264 -4.83 5.25 -26.27
C LEU A 264 -3.45 5.15 -25.60
N ILE A 265 -2.92 6.27 -25.15
CA ILE A 265 -1.69 6.34 -24.35
C ILE A 265 -2.12 6.69 -22.93
N VAL A 266 -1.75 5.85 -21.98
CA VAL A 266 -2.05 6.04 -20.56
C VAL A 266 -0.74 6.27 -19.82
N GLU A 267 -0.49 7.52 -19.46
CA GLU A 267 0.68 7.91 -18.70
C GLU A 267 0.38 7.82 -17.19
N GLY A 268 1.28 7.21 -16.43
CA GLY A 268 1.14 7.12 -14.98
C GLY A 268 2.43 6.69 -14.31
N GLY A 269 2.68 7.21 -13.12
CA GLY A 269 3.83 6.86 -12.30
C GLY A 269 3.80 5.43 -11.76
N PRO A 270 4.84 5.02 -10.99
CA PRO A 270 4.83 3.73 -10.30
C PRO A 270 3.65 3.68 -9.31
N GLY A 271 2.93 2.56 -9.26
CA GLY A 271 1.86 2.39 -8.28
C GLY A 271 0.51 3.03 -8.61
N THR A 272 0.35 3.64 -9.78
CA THR A 272 -0.95 4.20 -10.19
C THR A 272 -1.97 3.14 -10.67
N GLY A 273 -1.65 1.86 -10.54
CA GLY A 273 -2.56 0.77 -10.89
C GLY A 273 -2.59 0.41 -12.38
N LYS A 274 -1.59 0.85 -13.19
CA LYS A 274 -1.51 0.56 -14.64
C LYS A 274 -1.75 -0.91 -14.98
N SER A 275 -1.03 -1.83 -14.30
CA SER A 275 -1.15 -3.27 -14.57
C SER A 275 -2.51 -3.84 -14.13
N VAL A 276 -3.08 -3.33 -13.03
CA VAL A 276 -4.44 -3.70 -12.59
C VAL A 276 -5.45 -3.28 -13.64
N LEU A 277 -5.35 -2.05 -14.12
CA LEU A 277 -6.21 -1.51 -15.16
C LEU A 277 -6.05 -2.28 -16.49
N ALA A 278 -4.80 -2.60 -16.88
CA ALA A 278 -4.49 -3.37 -18.08
C ALA A 278 -5.13 -4.76 -18.07
N VAL A 279 -5.05 -5.47 -16.94
CA VAL A 279 -5.64 -6.80 -16.79
C VAL A 279 -7.18 -6.74 -16.77
N ASN A 280 -7.77 -5.79 -16.04
CA ASN A 280 -9.22 -5.59 -16.05
C ASN A 280 -9.74 -5.28 -17.45
N LEU A 281 -9.02 -4.43 -18.18
CA LEU A 281 -9.37 -4.09 -19.56
C LEU A 281 -9.28 -5.31 -20.49
N LEU A 282 -8.21 -6.11 -20.38
CA LEU A 282 -8.07 -7.37 -21.14
C LEU A 282 -9.27 -8.29 -20.91
N VAL A 283 -9.64 -8.52 -19.63
CA VAL A 283 -10.78 -9.36 -19.26
C VAL A 283 -12.09 -8.82 -19.84
N LYS A 284 -12.33 -7.52 -19.68
CA LYS A 284 -13.55 -6.86 -20.22
C LYS A 284 -13.65 -7.00 -21.72
N LEU A 285 -12.61 -6.64 -22.46
CA LEU A 285 -12.62 -6.70 -23.92
C LEU A 285 -12.78 -8.14 -24.43
N THR A 286 -12.15 -9.11 -23.76
CA THR A 286 -12.32 -10.54 -24.10
C THR A 286 -13.75 -11.01 -23.87
N ASN A 287 -14.38 -10.62 -22.75
CA ASN A 287 -15.77 -10.96 -22.45
C ASN A 287 -16.77 -10.27 -23.39
N ASP A 288 -16.44 -9.08 -23.90
CA ASP A 288 -17.22 -8.37 -24.91
C ASP A 288 -17.05 -8.96 -26.33
N GLY A 289 -16.27 -10.04 -26.48
CA GLY A 289 -16.06 -10.73 -27.76
C GLY A 289 -15.02 -10.08 -28.66
N ILE A 290 -14.25 -9.10 -28.16
CA ILE A 290 -13.12 -8.50 -28.89
C ILE A 290 -11.89 -9.39 -28.71
N ALA A 291 -11.32 -9.90 -29.80
CA ALA A 291 -10.07 -10.67 -29.76
C ALA A 291 -8.95 -9.79 -29.20
N SER A 292 -8.54 -10.05 -27.96
CA SER A 292 -7.65 -9.19 -27.20
C SER A 292 -6.44 -9.96 -26.66
N GLN A 293 -5.28 -9.28 -26.57
CA GLN A 293 -4.05 -9.84 -25.97
C GLN A 293 -3.39 -8.82 -25.04
N TYR A 294 -2.85 -9.33 -23.93
CA TYR A 294 -1.98 -8.56 -23.05
C TYR A 294 -0.54 -8.70 -23.51
N VAL A 295 0.09 -7.57 -23.77
CA VAL A 295 1.44 -7.49 -24.32
C VAL A 295 2.38 -6.90 -23.30
N THR A 296 3.44 -7.63 -22.96
CA THR A 296 4.53 -7.06 -22.15
C THR A 296 5.87 -7.64 -22.59
N LYS A 297 6.90 -6.79 -22.62
CA LYS A 297 8.26 -7.24 -22.89
C LYS A 297 8.83 -8.07 -21.73
N ASN A 298 8.42 -7.77 -20.51
CA ASN A 298 8.91 -8.44 -19.31
C ASN A 298 8.41 -9.87 -19.22
N GLN A 299 9.33 -10.80 -18.98
CA GLN A 299 8.99 -12.22 -18.86
C GLN A 299 8.42 -12.55 -17.46
N ALA A 300 8.95 -11.93 -16.41
CA ALA A 300 8.58 -12.26 -15.03
C ALA A 300 7.07 -12.18 -14.74
N PRO A 301 6.32 -11.12 -15.10
CA PRO A 301 4.86 -11.09 -14.93
C PRO A 301 4.15 -12.22 -15.70
N ARG A 302 4.57 -12.48 -16.95
CA ARG A 302 3.97 -13.54 -17.78
C ARG A 302 4.17 -14.93 -17.18
N ASP A 303 5.35 -15.21 -16.62
CA ASP A 303 5.65 -16.49 -15.96
C ASP A 303 4.79 -16.66 -14.69
N VAL A 304 4.64 -15.61 -13.89
CA VAL A 304 3.78 -15.63 -12.70
C VAL A 304 2.31 -15.84 -13.09
N TYR A 305 1.79 -15.12 -14.08
CA TYR A 305 0.43 -15.30 -14.57
C TYR A 305 0.21 -16.71 -15.14
N SER A 306 1.18 -17.23 -15.88
CA SER A 306 1.12 -18.60 -16.40
C SER A 306 1.04 -19.65 -15.29
N ILE A 307 1.83 -19.51 -14.22
CA ILE A 307 1.80 -20.42 -13.08
C ILE A 307 0.46 -20.33 -12.34
N LYS A 308 -0.02 -19.11 -12.05
CA LYS A 308 -1.27 -18.90 -11.32
C LYS A 308 -2.50 -19.40 -12.06
N LEU A 309 -2.50 -19.35 -13.39
CA LEU A 309 -3.59 -19.84 -14.24
C LEU A 309 -3.47 -21.32 -14.60
N SER A 310 -2.30 -21.93 -14.36
CA SER A 310 -2.07 -23.35 -14.63
C SER A 310 -2.97 -24.23 -13.74
N GLY A 311 -3.71 -25.11 -14.35
CA GLY A 311 -4.71 -25.96 -13.67
C GLY A 311 -6.16 -25.53 -13.95
N SER A 312 -6.43 -24.23 -14.09
CA SER A 312 -7.78 -23.70 -14.37
C SER A 312 -8.01 -23.43 -15.84
N PHE A 313 -6.97 -23.09 -16.60
CA PHE A 313 -7.03 -22.82 -18.03
C PHE A 313 -6.02 -23.63 -18.82
N LYS A 314 -6.35 -23.93 -20.09
CA LYS A 314 -5.42 -24.61 -21.00
C LYS A 314 -4.20 -23.74 -21.28
N LYS A 315 -3.01 -24.32 -21.26
CA LYS A 315 -1.74 -23.63 -21.52
C LYS A 315 -1.74 -22.87 -22.85
N THR A 316 -2.39 -23.40 -23.89
CA THR A 316 -2.54 -22.71 -25.17
C THR A 316 -3.35 -21.43 -25.06
N TYR A 317 -4.42 -21.42 -24.26
CA TYR A 317 -5.23 -20.23 -23.99
C TYR A 317 -4.40 -19.16 -23.27
N ILE A 318 -3.67 -19.54 -22.22
CA ILE A 318 -2.81 -18.63 -21.45
C ILE A 318 -1.73 -18.02 -22.35
N ASN A 319 -1.06 -18.83 -23.16
CA ASN A 319 0.00 -18.38 -24.07
C ASN A 319 -0.53 -17.47 -25.20
N ASN A 320 -1.80 -17.60 -25.59
CA ASN A 320 -2.43 -16.71 -26.55
C ASN A 320 -2.90 -15.40 -25.92
N LEU A 321 -3.19 -15.41 -24.62
CA LEU A 321 -3.69 -14.24 -23.92
C LEU A 321 -2.54 -13.31 -23.45
N PHE A 322 -1.40 -13.90 -22.99
CA PHE A 322 -0.23 -13.17 -22.46
C PHE A 322 0.99 -13.36 -23.35
N VAL A 323 1.29 -12.33 -24.14
CA VAL A 323 2.28 -12.41 -25.22
C VAL A 323 3.46 -11.45 -25.01
N GLY A 324 4.57 -11.75 -25.66
CA GLY A 324 5.74 -10.87 -25.71
C GLY A 324 5.65 -9.85 -26.85
N SER A 325 6.19 -8.65 -26.64
CA SER A 325 6.17 -7.56 -27.63
C SER A 325 6.80 -7.89 -29.00
N GLY A 326 7.65 -8.91 -29.08
CA GLY A 326 8.33 -9.31 -30.33
C GLY A 326 7.54 -10.26 -31.22
N GLN A 327 6.27 -10.55 -30.92
CA GLN A 327 5.46 -11.48 -31.74
C GLN A 327 4.82 -10.84 -32.96
N PHE A 328 4.81 -9.50 -33.05
CA PHE A 328 4.04 -8.76 -34.05
C PHE A 328 4.83 -8.38 -35.29
N THR A 329 6.09 -8.79 -35.39
CA THR A 329 7.00 -8.42 -36.52
C THR A 329 6.50 -8.80 -37.90
N GLU A 330 5.75 -9.89 -38.02
CA GLU A 330 5.19 -10.41 -39.27
C GLU A 330 3.66 -10.54 -39.22
N ALA A 331 3.03 -9.94 -38.22
CA ALA A 331 1.60 -10.03 -38.04
C ALA A 331 0.85 -9.20 -39.09
N PRO A 332 -0.26 -9.74 -39.65
CA PRO A 332 -1.06 -8.99 -40.63
C PRO A 332 -1.67 -7.72 -40.01
N LYS A 333 -1.82 -6.70 -40.83
CA LYS A 333 -2.48 -5.46 -40.43
C LYS A 333 -3.92 -5.74 -39.98
N ASP A 334 -4.32 -5.08 -38.87
CA ASP A 334 -5.67 -5.15 -38.28
C ASP A 334 -6.19 -6.57 -38.02
N SER A 335 -5.27 -7.54 -37.79
CA SER A 335 -5.60 -8.94 -37.51
C SER A 335 -6.09 -9.21 -36.09
N ILE A 336 -5.88 -8.28 -35.16
CA ILE A 336 -6.28 -8.39 -33.74
C ILE A 336 -7.20 -7.23 -33.39
N GLY A 337 -8.27 -7.51 -32.63
CA GLY A 337 -9.24 -6.50 -32.20
C GLY A 337 -8.64 -5.48 -31.25
N ALA A 338 -7.89 -5.94 -30.22
CA ALA A 338 -7.26 -5.06 -29.24
C ALA A 338 -5.93 -5.60 -28.71
N LEU A 339 -4.95 -4.73 -28.52
CA LEU A 339 -3.70 -5.02 -27.83
C LEU A 339 -3.57 -4.10 -26.59
N VAL A 340 -3.45 -4.73 -25.43
CA VAL A 340 -3.24 -4.06 -24.13
C VAL A 340 -1.77 -4.17 -23.78
N VAL A 341 -1.03 -3.07 -23.94
CA VAL A 341 0.43 -3.04 -23.82
C VAL A 341 0.83 -2.49 -22.46
N ASP A 342 1.28 -3.35 -21.57
CA ASP A 342 1.79 -2.95 -20.26
C ASP A 342 3.30 -2.78 -20.27
N GLU A 343 3.82 -1.87 -19.42
CA GLU A 343 5.24 -1.48 -19.37
C GLU A 343 5.76 -1.03 -20.75
N ALA A 344 4.97 -0.21 -21.47
CA ALA A 344 5.26 0.20 -22.83
C ALA A 344 6.58 0.94 -22.99
N HIS A 345 7.08 1.60 -21.94
CA HIS A 345 8.40 2.25 -21.92
C HIS A 345 9.56 1.28 -22.17
N ARG A 346 9.32 -0.05 -22.07
CA ARG A 346 10.32 -1.10 -22.33
C ARG A 346 10.39 -1.57 -23.79
N LEU A 347 9.52 -1.08 -24.69
CA LEU A 347 9.51 -1.47 -26.10
C LEU A 347 10.83 -1.08 -26.80
N ASN A 348 11.24 -1.85 -27.79
CA ASN A 348 12.50 -1.70 -28.53
C ASN A 348 12.26 -1.41 -30.02
N LEU A 349 13.31 -0.88 -30.68
CA LEU A 349 13.31 -0.77 -32.14
C LEU A 349 13.15 -2.12 -32.82
N LYS A 350 13.95 -3.11 -32.40
CA LYS A 350 13.96 -4.43 -33.06
C LYS A 350 13.74 -5.55 -32.08
N SER A 351 13.14 -6.61 -32.56
CA SER A 351 12.87 -7.86 -31.88
C SER A 351 13.92 -8.92 -32.13
N GLY A 352 13.87 -10.05 -31.40
CA GLY A 352 14.76 -11.18 -31.51
C GLY A 352 16.03 -11.06 -30.63
N LEU A 353 16.68 -12.21 -30.40
CA LEU A 353 17.83 -12.32 -29.50
C LEU A 353 18.99 -11.40 -29.90
N TYR A 354 19.17 -11.16 -31.19
CA TYR A 354 20.22 -10.33 -31.77
C TYR A 354 19.70 -8.98 -32.31
N ALA A 355 18.45 -8.57 -31.94
CA ALA A 355 17.81 -7.37 -32.48
C ALA A 355 17.82 -7.33 -34.03
N ASN A 356 17.52 -8.46 -34.65
CA ASN A 356 17.58 -8.66 -36.08
C ASN A 356 16.23 -8.90 -36.76
N ARG A 357 15.11 -8.82 -36.00
CA ARG A 357 13.75 -9.01 -36.51
C ARG A 357 12.94 -7.74 -36.30
N GLY A 358 12.08 -7.45 -37.27
CA GLY A 358 11.20 -6.30 -37.24
C GLY A 358 11.90 -4.95 -37.45
N GLU A 359 11.15 -3.89 -37.34
CA GLU A 359 11.63 -2.51 -37.54
C GLU A 359 11.44 -1.67 -36.29
N ASN A 360 10.22 -1.69 -35.73
CA ASN A 360 9.84 -0.89 -34.56
C ASN A 360 8.64 -1.55 -33.86
N GLN A 361 8.84 -2.02 -32.62
CA GLN A 361 7.82 -2.74 -31.88
C GLN A 361 6.55 -1.90 -31.63
N ILE A 362 6.67 -0.57 -31.49
CA ILE A 362 5.50 0.32 -31.35
C ILE A 362 4.69 0.29 -32.65
N LYS A 363 5.34 0.49 -33.81
CA LYS A 363 4.68 0.44 -35.13
C LYS A 363 4.06 -0.93 -35.40
N GLU A 364 4.77 -2.01 -35.10
CA GLU A 364 4.33 -3.39 -35.29
C GLU A 364 3.05 -3.68 -34.49
N ILE A 365 3.01 -3.28 -33.23
CA ILE A 365 1.82 -3.41 -32.36
C ILE A 365 0.65 -2.60 -32.90
N ILE A 366 0.87 -1.31 -33.18
CA ILE A 366 -0.19 -0.44 -33.73
C ILE A 366 -0.69 -0.94 -35.06
N ASN A 367 0.20 -1.41 -35.94
CA ASN A 367 -0.22 -1.93 -37.25
C ASN A 367 -1.11 -3.18 -37.12
N THR A 368 -0.79 -4.07 -36.18
CA THR A 368 -1.47 -5.36 -36.00
C THR A 368 -2.88 -5.23 -35.39
N ALA A 369 -3.13 -4.26 -34.53
CA ALA A 369 -4.39 -4.14 -33.83
C ALA A 369 -5.26 -3.01 -34.38
N ARG A 370 -6.60 -3.16 -34.24
CA ARG A 370 -7.56 -2.08 -34.50
C ARG A 370 -7.53 -1.06 -33.36
N PHE A 371 -7.44 -1.53 -32.12
CA PHE A 371 -7.25 -0.72 -30.93
C PHE A 371 -5.96 -1.12 -30.23
N SER A 372 -5.15 -0.14 -29.80
CA SER A 372 -3.98 -0.36 -28.97
C SER A 372 -3.99 0.60 -27.81
N VAL A 373 -3.85 0.09 -26.58
CA VAL A 373 -3.64 0.91 -25.38
C VAL A 373 -2.25 0.66 -24.85
N PHE A 374 -1.51 1.75 -24.59
CA PHE A 374 -0.13 1.73 -24.09
C PHE A 374 -0.07 2.33 -22.70
N PHE A 375 0.23 1.50 -21.71
CA PHE A 375 0.51 1.96 -20.35
C PHE A 375 2.01 2.27 -20.24
N VAL A 376 2.33 3.54 -19.99
CA VAL A 376 3.69 4.07 -20.06
C VAL A 376 4.05 4.86 -18.81
N ASP A 377 5.35 4.82 -18.45
CA ASP A 377 5.96 5.70 -17.46
C ASP A 377 7.34 6.10 -18.00
N ASP A 378 7.46 7.31 -18.50
CA ASP A 378 8.70 7.80 -19.13
C ASP A 378 9.89 7.80 -18.15
N TYR A 379 9.64 7.86 -16.83
CA TYR A 379 10.66 7.79 -15.78
C TYR A 379 11.03 6.34 -15.36
N GLN A 380 10.44 5.31 -15.96
CA GLN A 380 10.83 3.91 -15.78
C GLN A 380 11.64 3.33 -16.95
N ARG A 381 12.13 4.16 -17.85
CA ARG A 381 13.07 3.76 -18.88
C ARG A 381 14.40 3.37 -18.21
N ILE A 382 14.80 2.09 -18.33
CA ILE A 382 15.97 1.53 -17.63
C ILE A 382 16.97 0.87 -18.58
N HIS A 383 16.81 1.08 -19.89
CA HIS A 383 17.71 0.52 -20.90
C HIS A 383 17.88 1.52 -22.05
N MET A 384 19.10 1.73 -22.54
CA MET A 384 19.36 2.64 -23.67
C MET A 384 18.62 2.26 -24.96
N LYS A 385 18.23 0.99 -25.11
CA LYS A 385 17.43 0.50 -26.25
C LYS A 385 15.93 0.66 -26.09
N ASP A 386 15.47 1.08 -24.94
CA ASP A 386 14.04 1.30 -24.69
C ASP A 386 13.59 2.57 -25.42
N ILE A 387 12.60 2.43 -26.31
CA ILE A 387 12.10 3.52 -27.18
C ILE A 387 10.68 3.96 -26.82
N GLY A 388 10.01 3.22 -25.95
CA GLY A 388 8.61 3.46 -25.60
C GLY A 388 8.47 4.68 -24.72
N SER A 389 8.25 5.84 -25.31
CA SER A 389 7.87 7.08 -24.63
C SER A 389 6.53 7.58 -25.16
N VAL A 390 5.84 8.42 -24.36
CA VAL A 390 4.61 9.09 -24.82
C VAL A 390 4.82 9.73 -26.19
N ARG A 391 5.93 10.46 -26.37
CA ARG A 391 6.27 11.12 -27.63
C ARG A 391 6.46 10.14 -28.79
N SER A 392 7.19 9.04 -28.56
CA SER A 392 7.48 8.04 -29.62
C SER A 392 6.24 7.26 -30.01
N ILE A 393 5.39 6.88 -29.05
CA ILE A 393 4.13 6.17 -29.32
C ILE A 393 3.19 7.08 -30.13
N LYS A 394 3.05 8.33 -29.73
CA LYS A 394 2.24 9.32 -30.43
C LYS A 394 2.69 9.50 -31.89
N ALA A 395 3.99 9.72 -32.11
CA ALA A 395 4.55 9.89 -33.45
C ALA A 395 4.32 8.67 -34.35
N CYS A 396 4.53 7.45 -33.83
CA CYS A 396 4.27 6.21 -34.58
C CYS A 396 2.77 6.03 -34.90
N ALA A 397 1.89 6.38 -33.97
CA ALA A 397 0.45 6.28 -34.19
C ALA A 397 -0.05 7.28 -35.25
N GLU A 398 0.41 8.52 -35.21
CA GLU A 398 0.10 9.55 -36.21
C GLU A 398 0.61 9.16 -37.59
N GLU A 399 1.84 8.62 -37.71
CA GLU A 399 2.42 8.12 -38.96
C GLU A 399 1.57 6.99 -39.57
N LEU A 400 1.00 6.11 -38.76
CA LEU A 400 0.12 5.02 -39.17
C LEU A 400 -1.34 5.45 -39.34
N GLY A 401 -1.65 6.74 -39.20
CA GLY A 401 -2.96 7.34 -39.45
C GLY A 401 -3.99 6.97 -38.37
N ALA A 402 -3.60 6.60 -37.18
CA ALA A 402 -4.49 6.32 -36.04
C ALA A 402 -4.99 7.63 -35.40
N ASP A 403 -6.17 7.57 -34.76
CA ASP A 403 -6.61 8.61 -33.84
C ASP A 403 -5.91 8.37 -32.50
N VAL A 404 -5.30 9.40 -31.93
CA VAL A 404 -4.49 9.29 -30.70
C VAL A 404 -5.21 10.00 -29.57
N HIS A 405 -5.31 9.30 -28.44
CA HIS A 405 -5.87 9.79 -27.19
C HIS A 405 -4.81 9.67 -26.10
N LEU A 406 -4.76 10.65 -25.20
CA LEU A 406 -3.83 10.69 -24.08
C LEU A 406 -4.61 10.85 -22.77
N GLU A 407 -4.35 9.96 -21.83
CA GLU A 407 -4.94 9.96 -20.49
C GLU A 407 -3.85 9.86 -19.44
N HIS A 408 -4.11 10.37 -18.25
CA HIS A 408 -3.18 10.38 -17.13
C HIS A 408 -3.76 9.69 -15.91
N LEU A 409 -2.95 8.86 -15.24
CA LEU A 409 -3.26 8.26 -13.95
C LEU A 409 -2.48 9.00 -12.87
N SER A 410 -3.17 9.73 -12.04
CA SER A 410 -2.60 10.50 -10.93
C SER A 410 -2.69 9.77 -9.59
N SER A 411 -3.66 8.87 -9.42
CA SER A 411 -3.91 8.18 -8.17
C SER A 411 -2.79 7.21 -7.79
N GLN A 412 -2.23 7.33 -6.58
CA GLN A 412 -1.14 6.48 -6.09
C GLN A 412 -1.68 5.38 -5.16
N PHE A 413 -1.28 4.12 -5.41
CA PHE A 413 -1.65 2.94 -4.63
C PHE A 413 -0.45 2.19 -4.04
N ARG A 414 0.77 2.56 -4.41
CA ARG A 414 2.00 2.06 -3.80
C ARG A 414 2.51 3.02 -2.73
N CYS A 415 3.53 2.57 -2.02
CA CYS A 415 4.20 3.40 -1.03
C CYS A 415 3.20 3.94 0.01
N ASN A 416 2.29 3.08 0.46
CA ASN A 416 1.20 3.42 1.38
C ASN A 416 0.31 4.59 0.90
N GLY A 417 0.19 4.76 -0.42
CA GLY A 417 -0.54 5.88 -1.04
C GLY A 417 0.22 7.21 -0.99
N SER A 418 1.51 7.20 -0.60
CA SER A 418 2.31 8.42 -0.45
C SER A 418 2.84 8.92 -1.78
N ASP A 419 2.17 9.92 -2.36
CA ASP A 419 2.71 10.73 -3.46
C ASP A 419 3.96 11.52 -2.99
N GLY A 420 4.04 11.82 -1.70
CA GLY A 420 5.16 12.48 -1.05
C GLY A 420 6.44 11.68 -1.21
N TYR A 421 6.43 10.36 -0.95
CA TYR A 421 7.59 9.51 -1.10
C TYR A 421 8.14 9.45 -2.54
N LEU A 422 7.28 9.33 -3.54
CA LEU A 422 7.71 9.32 -4.94
C LEU A 422 8.32 10.65 -5.36
N SER A 423 7.68 11.76 -4.96
CA SER A 423 8.17 13.10 -5.20
C SER A 423 9.49 13.36 -4.46
N TRP A 424 9.58 12.86 -3.21
CA TRP A 424 10.81 12.93 -2.43
C TRP A 424 11.96 12.15 -3.10
N ILE A 425 11.74 10.90 -3.57
CA ILE A 425 12.78 10.15 -4.32
C ILE A 425 13.23 10.95 -5.53
N ASP A 426 12.31 11.47 -6.34
CA ASP A 426 12.64 12.24 -7.55
C ASP A 426 13.54 13.45 -7.23
N ASN A 427 13.30 14.08 -6.08
CA ASN A 427 14.12 15.19 -5.56
C ASN A 427 15.45 14.66 -4.98
N ALA A 428 15.41 13.65 -4.13
CA ALA A 428 16.59 13.12 -3.42
C ALA A 428 17.67 12.58 -4.36
N ILE A 429 17.28 11.91 -5.46
CA ILE A 429 18.23 11.46 -6.49
C ILE A 429 18.33 12.43 -7.67
N GLN A 430 17.78 13.64 -7.53
CA GLN A 430 17.90 14.76 -8.48
C GLN A 430 17.48 14.37 -9.91
N ILE A 431 16.34 13.69 -10.05
CA ILE A 431 15.67 13.50 -11.34
C ILE A 431 14.93 14.78 -11.73
N ARG A 432 14.20 15.37 -10.77
CA ARG A 432 13.48 16.64 -10.87
C ARG A 432 13.32 17.28 -9.50
N GLU A 433 13.27 18.59 -9.46
CA GLU A 433 12.91 19.30 -8.24
C GLU A 433 11.42 19.10 -7.92
N THR A 434 11.13 18.84 -6.65
CA THR A 434 9.77 18.67 -6.14
C THR A 434 9.58 19.43 -4.83
N ALA A 435 8.33 19.68 -4.44
CA ALA A 435 8.03 20.32 -3.17
C ALA A 435 8.33 19.43 -1.94
N ASN A 436 8.48 18.12 -2.14
CA ASN A 436 8.77 17.16 -1.07
C ASN A 436 10.28 17.04 -0.88
N ILE A 437 10.86 17.95 -0.11
CA ILE A 437 12.31 18.01 0.16
C ILE A 437 12.66 17.06 1.31
N ILE A 438 11.83 16.99 2.34
CA ILE A 438 12.03 16.17 3.54
C ILE A 438 11.00 15.02 3.55
N LEU A 439 11.42 13.82 3.87
CA LEU A 439 10.56 12.66 4.10
C LEU A 439 10.32 12.48 5.60
N THR A 440 9.08 12.29 6.00
CA THR A 440 8.71 11.98 7.39
C THR A 440 8.44 10.47 7.54
N ASP A 441 8.69 9.91 8.73
CA ASP A 441 8.44 8.49 9.02
C ASP A 441 6.95 8.10 8.90
N GLU A 442 6.05 9.07 9.06
CA GLU A 442 4.60 8.88 8.89
C GLU A 442 4.22 8.67 7.42
N ASP A 443 4.99 9.25 6.49
CA ASP A 443 4.73 9.14 5.08
C ASP A 443 5.05 7.74 4.53
N PHE A 444 6.23 7.20 4.91
CA PHE A 444 6.71 5.93 4.37
C PHE A 444 7.92 5.41 5.17
N ASP A 445 7.94 4.11 5.53
CA ASP A 445 9.06 3.49 6.28
C ASP A 445 10.33 3.41 5.42
N PHE A 446 11.12 4.47 5.44
CA PHE A 446 12.39 4.58 4.73
C PHE A 446 13.55 4.58 5.71
N ARG A 447 14.56 3.72 5.48
CA ARG A 447 15.73 3.60 6.36
C ARG A 447 17.03 3.48 5.59
N VAL A 448 18.09 4.05 6.15
CA VAL A 448 19.46 3.98 5.62
C VAL A 448 20.32 3.14 6.58
N TYR A 449 20.90 2.07 6.06
CA TYR A 449 21.75 1.15 6.82
C TYR A 449 23.23 1.37 6.50
N ASP A 450 24.10 1.21 7.50
CA ASP A 450 25.57 1.30 7.35
C ASP A 450 26.20 -0.03 6.91
N SER A 451 25.44 -1.12 6.98
CA SER A 451 25.89 -2.46 6.62
C SER A 451 24.89 -3.16 5.69
N PRO A 452 25.36 -3.74 4.57
CA PRO A 452 24.49 -4.54 3.71
C PRO A 452 24.02 -5.83 4.40
N ALA A 453 24.73 -6.29 5.44
CA ALA A 453 24.35 -7.45 6.22
C ALA A 453 23.17 -7.11 7.16
N GLU A 454 23.19 -5.95 7.80
CA GLU A 454 22.08 -5.49 8.63
C GLU A 454 20.81 -5.26 7.81
N LEU A 455 20.93 -4.54 6.67
CA LEU A 455 19.84 -4.38 5.72
C LEU A 455 19.25 -5.73 5.30
N PHE A 456 20.11 -6.69 4.96
CA PHE A 456 19.67 -8.02 4.54
C PHE A 456 18.91 -8.74 5.66
N ASN A 457 19.45 -8.73 6.87
CA ASN A 457 18.83 -9.37 8.04
C ASN A 457 17.45 -8.77 8.35
N GLU A 458 17.33 -7.45 8.29
CA GLU A 458 16.05 -6.79 8.54
C GLU A 458 15.01 -7.12 7.45
N ILE A 459 15.38 -7.12 6.18
CA ILE A 459 14.48 -7.55 5.09
C ILE A 459 14.13 -9.04 5.24
N HIS A 460 15.06 -9.87 5.68
CA HIS A 460 14.79 -11.28 5.97
C HIS A 460 13.76 -11.42 7.09
N ARG A 461 13.88 -10.65 8.17
CA ARG A 461 12.91 -10.59 9.27
C ARG A 461 11.52 -10.16 8.77
N LYS A 462 11.43 -9.09 7.98
CA LYS A 462 10.18 -8.63 7.36
C LYS A 462 9.56 -9.72 6.44
N ASN A 463 10.40 -10.49 5.76
CA ASN A 463 9.93 -11.54 4.86
C ASN A 463 9.27 -12.74 5.56
N GLN A 464 9.61 -13.01 6.82
CA GLN A 464 9.02 -14.09 7.60
C GLN A 464 7.51 -13.94 7.78
N VAL A 465 6.99 -12.71 7.71
CA VAL A 465 5.56 -12.43 7.90
C VAL A 465 4.70 -13.01 6.77
N ASN A 466 5.11 -12.83 5.51
CA ASN A 466 4.23 -13.16 4.37
C ASN A 466 4.97 -13.47 3.06
N ASN A 467 6.27 -13.67 3.09
CA ASN A 467 7.12 -13.91 1.92
C ASN A 467 7.07 -12.80 0.84
N LYS A 468 6.86 -11.53 1.25
CA LYS A 468 6.74 -10.38 0.34
C LYS A 468 7.82 -9.31 0.55
N SER A 469 9.01 -9.70 0.99
CA SER A 469 10.14 -8.77 1.15
C SER A 469 11.38 -9.33 0.50
N ARG A 470 12.14 -8.50 -0.22
CA ARG A 470 13.32 -8.94 -0.98
C ARG A 470 14.39 -7.85 -1.00
N VAL A 471 15.66 -8.29 -1.14
CA VAL A 471 16.77 -7.40 -1.39
C VAL A 471 17.09 -7.38 -2.89
N VAL A 472 17.31 -6.19 -3.44
CA VAL A 472 17.65 -5.95 -4.83
C VAL A 472 18.88 -5.04 -4.95
N ALA A 473 19.57 -5.08 -6.07
CA ALA A 473 20.75 -4.24 -6.29
C ALA A 473 20.80 -3.69 -7.72
N GLY A 474 21.56 -2.60 -7.91
CA GLY A 474 21.97 -2.12 -9.23
C GLY A 474 22.95 -3.06 -9.92
N TYR A 475 23.21 -2.85 -11.21
CA TYR A 475 24.02 -3.76 -12.04
C TYR A 475 25.52 -3.42 -12.00
N CYS A 476 26.11 -3.39 -10.78
CA CYS A 476 27.51 -2.99 -10.57
C CYS A 476 28.48 -4.17 -10.42
N TRP A 477 27.98 -5.38 -10.24
CA TRP A 477 28.77 -6.59 -10.02
C TRP A 477 28.66 -7.54 -11.21
N ASP A 478 29.76 -8.25 -11.52
CA ASP A 478 29.74 -9.24 -12.56
C ASP A 478 29.00 -10.51 -12.11
N TRP A 479 28.16 -11.03 -12.97
CA TRP A 479 27.33 -12.20 -12.68
C TRP A 479 28.14 -13.50 -12.84
N VAL A 480 29.02 -13.76 -11.90
CA VAL A 480 29.95 -14.91 -11.90
C VAL A 480 29.22 -16.21 -11.60
N SER A 481 28.22 -16.18 -10.70
CA SER A 481 27.42 -17.35 -10.30
C SER A 481 26.66 -17.99 -11.46
N LYS A 482 26.44 -17.27 -12.55
CA LYS A 482 25.83 -17.80 -13.77
C LYS A 482 26.66 -18.90 -14.43
N GLN A 483 28.01 -18.80 -14.35
CA GLN A 483 28.94 -19.77 -14.91
C GLN A 483 29.46 -20.73 -13.85
N ASN A 484 29.71 -20.25 -12.64
CA ASN A 484 30.15 -21.03 -11.50
C ASN A 484 29.14 -20.92 -10.35
N ARG A 485 28.29 -21.94 -10.21
CA ARG A 485 27.21 -21.96 -9.24
C ARG A 485 27.63 -21.83 -7.77
N GLU A 486 28.89 -22.11 -7.45
CA GLU A 486 29.45 -21.97 -6.09
C GLU A 486 29.99 -20.57 -5.82
N ALA A 487 30.13 -19.73 -6.84
CA ALA A 487 30.61 -18.36 -6.67
C ALA A 487 29.52 -17.44 -6.15
N TYR A 488 29.96 -16.38 -5.48
CA TYR A 488 29.12 -15.27 -5.05
C TYR A 488 29.38 -14.05 -5.93
N ASP A 489 28.36 -13.27 -6.19
CA ASP A 489 28.40 -12.13 -7.10
C ASP A 489 28.59 -10.82 -6.36
N ILE A 490 27.85 -10.61 -5.28
CA ILE A 490 27.90 -9.41 -4.43
C ILE A 490 28.65 -9.77 -3.16
N CYS A 491 29.82 -9.16 -2.97
CA CYS A 491 30.70 -9.44 -1.85
C CYS A 491 31.17 -8.14 -1.20
N PHE A 492 30.99 -8.04 0.11
CA PHE A 492 31.50 -6.99 1.00
C PHE A 492 32.26 -7.67 2.14
N PRO A 493 33.58 -7.94 1.97
CA PRO A 493 34.35 -8.68 2.95
C PRO A 493 34.40 -8.02 4.31
N GLU A 494 34.40 -6.68 4.36
CA GLU A 494 34.41 -5.87 5.59
C GLU A 494 33.19 -6.10 6.48
N PHE A 495 32.05 -6.50 5.88
CA PHE A 495 30.81 -6.83 6.58
C PHE A 495 30.54 -8.35 6.65
N SER A 496 31.52 -9.19 6.26
CA SER A 496 31.33 -10.63 6.12
C SER A 496 30.11 -11.02 5.26
N PHE A 497 29.72 -10.14 4.32
CA PHE A 497 28.54 -10.29 3.50
C PHE A 497 28.92 -10.79 2.11
N ARG A 498 28.27 -11.88 1.69
CA ARG A 498 28.39 -12.43 0.32
C ARG A 498 27.07 -13.08 -0.09
N LYS A 499 26.55 -12.71 -1.26
CA LYS A 499 25.29 -13.22 -1.79
C LYS A 499 25.38 -13.48 -3.30
N LYS A 500 24.57 -14.42 -3.77
CA LYS A 500 24.39 -14.66 -5.20
C LYS A 500 23.40 -13.64 -5.74
N TRP A 501 23.63 -13.21 -6.96
CA TRP A 501 22.80 -12.22 -7.62
C TRP A 501 21.96 -12.86 -8.72
N ASN A 502 20.63 -12.66 -8.66
CA ASN A 502 19.68 -13.11 -9.67
C ASN A 502 19.86 -14.60 -10.07
N PHE A 503 20.19 -15.43 -9.09
CA PHE A 503 20.43 -16.86 -9.29
C PHE A 503 19.09 -17.57 -9.42
N GLN A 504 18.75 -18.02 -10.64
CA GLN A 504 17.50 -18.72 -10.92
C GLN A 504 17.59 -20.19 -10.52
N GLY A 505 16.73 -20.60 -9.58
CA GLY A 505 16.39 -22.00 -9.30
C GLY A 505 14.91 -22.21 -9.51
N GLY A 506 14.48 -22.82 -10.60
CA GLY A 506 13.19 -23.46 -10.84
C GLY A 506 11.86 -22.68 -10.63
N GLU A 507 11.75 -21.86 -9.61
CA GLU A 507 10.57 -21.03 -9.30
C GLU A 507 10.82 -19.55 -9.63
N PRO A 508 9.77 -18.79 -10.01
CA PRO A 508 9.91 -17.35 -10.18
C PRO A 508 10.44 -16.69 -8.91
N TRP A 509 11.46 -15.85 -9.07
CA TRP A 509 12.23 -15.27 -7.96
C TRP A 509 11.38 -14.63 -6.86
N LEU A 510 10.26 -13.99 -7.20
CA LEU A 510 9.40 -13.29 -6.22
C LEU A 510 8.52 -14.19 -5.36
N ILE A 511 8.17 -15.38 -5.82
CA ILE A 511 7.32 -16.33 -5.10
C ILE A 511 8.11 -17.50 -4.51
N GLY A 512 9.33 -17.74 -4.99
CA GLY A 512 10.21 -18.81 -4.51
C GLY A 512 10.64 -18.54 -3.06
N ARG A 513 10.50 -19.53 -2.18
CA ARG A 513 10.88 -19.37 -0.76
C ARG A 513 12.39 -19.21 -0.58
N GLU A 514 13.20 -19.86 -1.39
CA GLU A 514 14.65 -19.80 -1.33
C GLU A 514 15.24 -18.52 -1.95
N SER A 515 14.44 -17.76 -2.67
CA SER A 515 14.90 -16.54 -3.34
C SER A 515 15.24 -15.40 -2.38
N ILE A 516 14.77 -15.47 -1.13
CA ILE A 516 15.13 -14.51 -0.07
C ILE A 516 16.65 -14.51 0.20
N GLU A 517 17.33 -15.65 0.02
CA GLU A 517 18.77 -15.77 0.21
C GLU A 517 19.59 -15.16 -0.94
N GLN A 518 18.93 -14.64 -1.95
CA GLN A 518 19.54 -14.07 -3.14
C GLN A 518 19.23 -12.59 -3.26
N ILE A 519 20.07 -11.86 -3.95
CA ILE A 519 19.82 -10.47 -4.32
C ILE A 519 19.23 -10.44 -5.72
N GLY A 520 18.08 -9.79 -5.87
CA GLY A 520 17.41 -9.61 -7.16
C GLY A 520 17.95 -8.42 -7.94
N CYS A 521 17.51 -8.30 -9.18
CA CYS A 521 17.79 -7.16 -10.04
C CYS A 521 16.46 -6.51 -10.49
N ILE A 522 16.58 -5.39 -11.19
CA ILE A 522 15.43 -4.66 -11.69
C ILE A 522 14.51 -5.52 -12.59
N HIS A 523 15.07 -6.46 -13.34
CA HIS A 523 14.30 -7.33 -14.23
C HIS A 523 13.49 -8.41 -13.51
N THR A 524 13.94 -8.82 -12.32
CA THR A 524 13.25 -9.83 -11.50
C THR A 524 12.15 -9.25 -10.61
N CYS A 525 12.21 -7.95 -10.27
CA CYS A 525 11.23 -7.30 -9.43
C CYS A 525 10.27 -6.36 -10.18
N GLN A 526 10.54 -6.02 -11.45
CA GLN A 526 9.70 -5.12 -12.23
C GLN A 526 8.35 -5.75 -12.57
N GLY A 527 7.26 -5.01 -12.39
CA GLY A 527 5.89 -5.47 -12.64
C GLY A 527 5.24 -6.24 -11.49
N LEU A 528 5.94 -6.41 -10.35
CA LEU A 528 5.44 -7.12 -9.17
C LEU A 528 5.62 -6.26 -7.91
N GLU A 529 4.82 -6.53 -6.88
CA GLU A 529 4.75 -5.74 -5.65
C GLU A 529 5.38 -6.49 -4.47
N LEU A 530 6.13 -5.74 -3.66
CA LEU A 530 6.72 -6.19 -2.40
C LEU A 530 6.13 -5.37 -1.25
N ASP A 531 6.04 -5.94 -0.05
CA ASP A 531 5.73 -5.16 1.13
C ASP A 531 6.92 -4.28 1.52
N TYR A 532 8.11 -4.88 1.61
CA TYR A 532 9.36 -4.18 1.88
C TYR A 532 10.41 -4.51 0.84
N VAL A 533 11.19 -3.52 0.45
CA VAL A 533 12.32 -3.68 -0.44
C VAL A 533 13.61 -3.19 0.21
N GLY A 534 14.65 -4.02 0.20
CA GLY A 534 16.03 -3.60 0.51
C GLY A 534 16.76 -3.27 -0.77
N VAL A 535 17.40 -2.12 -0.87
CA VAL A 535 18.11 -1.70 -2.09
C VAL A 535 19.58 -1.47 -1.77
N ILE A 536 20.45 -2.22 -2.44
CA ILE A 536 21.90 -1.98 -2.43
C ILE A 536 22.21 -1.04 -3.59
N ILE A 537 22.55 0.21 -3.26
CA ILE A 537 22.99 1.21 -4.24
C ILE A 537 24.50 1.04 -4.44
N GLY A 538 24.89 0.74 -5.69
CA GLY A 538 26.24 0.43 -6.06
C GLY A 538 27.15 1.66 -6.21
N PRO A 539 28.44 1.43 -6.58
CA PRO A 539 29.40 2.52 -6.78
C PRO A 539 29.12 3.37 -8.03
N ASP A 540 28.10 3.03 -8.82
CA ASP A 540 27.67 3.78 -10.01
C ASP A 540 26.85 5.04 -9.69
N MET A 541 26.48 5.26 -8.42
CA MET A 541 25.82 6.47 -7.93
C MET A 541 26.50 6.96 -6.66
N ALA A 542 26.84 8.24 -6.61
CA ALA A 542 27.53 8.87 -5.49
C ALA A 542 27.01 10.31 -5.29
N PHE A 543 27.27 10.89 -4.12
CA PHE A 543 26.97 12.29 -3.83
C PHE A 543 28.25 13.11 -3.71
N ARG A 544 28.40 14.16 -4.50
CA ARG A 544 29.61 15.01 -4.53
C ARG A 544 29.22 16.46 -4.72
N ASN A 545 29.70 17.33 -3.84
CA ASN A 545 29.54 18.79 -3.94
C ASN A 545 28.08 19.24 -4.12
N GLY A 546 27.14 18.62 -3.40
CA GLY A 546 25.72 18.95 -3.49
C GLY A 546 24.97 18.28 -4.66
N HIS A 547 25.64 17.42 -5.43
CA HIS A 547 25.04 16.79 -6.60
C HIS A 547 25.15 15.27 -6.59
N ILE A 548 24.07 14.62 -7.08
CA ILE A 548 24.10 13.19 -7.43
C ILE A 548 24.94 13.04 -8.69
N VAL A 549 26.00 12.27 -8.58
CA VAL A 549 26.92 11.94 -9.69
C VAL A 549 26.79 10.47 -10.02
N THR A 550 26.58 10.17 -11.29
CA THR A 550 26.49 8.79 -11.77
C THR A 550 27.68 8.47 -12.67
N ASP A 551 28.10 7.20 -12.67
CA ASP A 551 29.23 6.72 -13.47
C ASP A 551 28.89 5.40 -14.18
N GLY A 552 28.61 5.48 -15.48
CA GLY A 552 28.33 4.31 -16.31
C GLY A 552 29.49 3.31 -16.44
N PHE A 553 30.74 3.72 -16.15
CA PHE A 553 31.90 2.83 -16.16
C PHE A 553 32.00 1.95 -14.92
N LYS A 554 31.30 2.30 -13.83
CA LYS A 554 31.17 1.50 -12.60
C LYS A 554 30.15 0.37 -12.72
N ARG A 555 29.34 0.38 -13.76
CA ARG A 555 28.47 -0.74 -14.10
C ARG A 555 29.28 -1.92 -14.63
N SER A 556 28.80 -3.14 -14.32
CA SER A 556 29.38 -4.37 -14.87
C SER A 556 29.46 -4.31 -16.42
N SER A 557 30.53 -4.83 -16.97
CA SER A 557 30.69 -4.94 -18.44
C SER A 557 29.61 -5.83 -19.08
N THR A 558 28.96 -6.66 -18.30
CA THR A 558 27.88 -7.56 -18.72
C THR A 558 26.51 -6.90 -18.63
N ASP A 559 26.40 -5.68 -18.10
CA ASP A 559 25.17 -4.92 -18.03
C ASP A 559 24.66 -4.54 -19.41
N LYS A 560 23.56 -5.16 -19.81
CA LYS A 560 22.93 -4.87 -21.10
C LYS A 560 22.13 -3.56 -21.10
N SER A 561 21.82 -2.99 -19.93
CA SER A 561 21.06 -1.73 -19.83
C SER A 561 21.83 -0.55 -20.44
N LEU A 562 23.14 -0.54 -20.28
CA LEU A 562 24.06 0.43 -20.86
C LEU A 562 24.79 -0.08 -22.10
N TRP A 563 24.25 -1.08 -22.79
CA TRP A 563 24.90 -1.58 -24.00
C TRP A 563 24.96 -0.52 -25.10
N GLY A 564 26.21 -0.27 -25.58
CA GLY A 564 26.53 0.79 -26.52
C GLY A 564 27.07 2.06 -25.86
N PHE A 565 26.97 2.19 -24.52
CA PHE A 565 27.47 3.36 -23.78
C PHE A 565 28.94 3.70 -24.09
N ARG A 566 29.86 2.72 -24.04
CA ARG A 566 31.29 2.96 -24.28
C ARG A 566 31.56 3.45 -25.70
N GLN A 567 30.83 2.90 -26.68
CA GLN A 567 30.97 3.35 -28.08
C GLN A 567 30.40 4.75 -28.25
N MET A 568 29.24 5.04 -27.67
CA MET A 568 28.61 6.36 -27.69
C MET A 568 29.49 7.39 -26.97
N PHE A 569 30.08 7.01 -25.83
CA PHE A 569 30.99 7.89 -25.07
C PHE A 569 32.23 8.31 -25.90
N ASN A 570 32.81 7.40 -26.69
CA ASN A 570 33.92 7.73 -27.59
C ASN A 570 33.52 8.68 -28.72
N GLN A 571 32.25 8.71 -29.12
CA GLN A 571 31.73 9.56 -30.18
C GLN A 571 31.21 10.89 -29.63
N ASN A 572 30.44 10.86 -28.55
CA ASN A 572 29.82 12.02 -27.90
C ASN A 572 29.76 11.79 -26.37
N PRO A 573 30.82 12.14 -25.62
CA PRO A 573 30.90 11.92 -24.18
C PRO A 573 29.74 12.57 -23.40
N VAL A 574 29.34 13.78 -23.79
CA VAL A 574 28.28 14.55 -23.09
C VAL A 574 26.95 13.82 -23.19
N GLU A 575 26.57 13.42 -24.38
CA GLU A 575 25.31 12.72 -24.62
C GLU A 575 25.30 11.33 -23.98
N ALA A 576 26.41 10.60 -24.09
CA ALA A 576 26.52 9.28 -23.47
C ALA A 576 26.41 9.34 -21.94
N THR A 577 27.05 10.34 -21.31
CA THR A 577 26.98 10.55 -19.87
C THR A 577 25.55 10.90 -19.45
N ARG A 578 24.87 11.79 -20.19
CA ARG A 578 23.48 12.16 -19.94
C ARG A 578 22.53 10.98 -19.99
N GLU A 579 22.66 10.16 -21.03
CA GLU A 579 21.85 8.94 -21.20
C GLU A 579 22.11 7.91 -20.08
N ALA A 580 23.39 7.73 -19.71
CA ALA A 580 23.76 6.83 -18.62
C ALA A 580 23.24 7.33 -17.27
N ASP A 581 23.33 8.64 -16.99
CA ASP A 581 22.78 9.27 -15.79
C ASP A 581 21.29 8.98 -15.63
N GLN A 582 20.53 9.23 -16.70
CA GLN A 582 19.07 8.96 -16.69
C GLN A 582 18.78 7.48 -16.44
N ILE A 583 19.47 6.55 -17.09
CA ILE A 583 19.26 5.10 -16.92
C ILE A 583 19.62 4.64 -15.50
N ILE A 584 20.70 5.15 -14.92
CA ILE A 584 21.15 4.79 -13.57
C ILE A 584 20.15 5.33 -12.54
N LYS A 585 19.78 6.60 -12.61
CA LYS A 585 18.79 7.21 -11.72
C LYS A 585 17.43 6.52 -11.80
N ASN A 586 16.93 6.27 -13.02
CA ASN A 586 15.67 5.55 -13.23
C ASN A 586 15.73 4.10 -12.69
N THR A 587 16.91 3.44 -12.78
CA THR A 587 17.09 2.11 -12.21
C THR A 587 16.86 2.15 -10.69
N TYR A 588 17.55 3.03 -9.97
CA TYR A 588 17.39 3.10 -8.52
C TYR A 588 16.02 3.63 -8.10
N ARG A 589 15.47 4.62 -8.80
CA ARG A 589 14.06 5.04 -8.62
C ARG A 589 13.10 3.85 -8.70
N THR A 590 13.26 3.04 -9.75
CA THR A 590 12.40 1.87 -9.95
C THR A 590 12.58 0.84 -8.85
N LEU A 591 13.80 0.57 -8.39
CA LEU A 591 14.07 -0.36 -7.30
C LEU A 591 13.49 0.15 -5.97
N MET A 592 13.72 1.41 -5.63
CA MET A 592 13.27 2.02 -4.38
C MET A 592 11.73 2.13 -4.29
N THR A 593 11.04 2.18 -5.43
CA THR A 593 9.57 2.25 -5.48
C THR A 593 8.86 0.89 -5.55
N ARG A 594 9.57 -0.23 -5.31
CA ARG A 594 8.95 -1.58 -5.30
C ARG A 594 8.26 -1.92 -4.00
N GLY A 595 8.65 -1.32 -2.87
CA GLY A 595 8.03 -1.54 -1.57
C GLY A 595 6.68 -0.80 -1.47
N MET A 596 5.68 -1.53 -0.98
CA MET A 596 4.36 -0.95 -0.67
C MET A 596 4.38 -0.22 0.68
N LYS A 597 5.11 -0.76 1.66
CA LYS A 597 5.14 -0.30 3.05
C LYS A 597 6.46 0.36 3.43
N GLY A 598 7.57 -0.07 2.82
CA GLY A 598 8.87 0.51 3.14
C GLY A 598 9.98 0.15 2.15
N CYS A 599 11.02 1.00 2.18
CA CYS A 599 12.23 0.86 1.40
C CYS A 599 13.44 1.11 2.30
N TYR A 600 14.33 0.14 2.38
CA TYR A 600 15.56 0.22 3.15
C TYR A 600 16.75 0.25 2.20
N VAL A 601 17.72 1.14 2.44
CA VAL A 601 18.83 1.33 1.52
C VAL A 601 20.18 1.11 2.22
N TYR A 602 21.13 0.54 1.48
CA TYR A 602 22.55 0.58 1.76
C TYR A 602 23.25 1.22 0.57
N CYS A 603 24.10 2.22 0.81
CA CYS A 603 24.84 2.92 -0.22
C CYS A 603 26.33 2.54 -0.16
N CYS A 604 26.91 2.11 -1.30
CA CYS A 604 28.36 1.92 -1.37
C CYS A 604 29.14 3.23 -1.18
N ASP A 605 28.48 4.37 -1.43
CA ASP A 605 29.04 5.71 -1.20
C ASP A 605 28.54 6.29 0.12
N PRO A 606 29.40 6.51 1.13
CA PRO A 606 28.98 7.04 2.43
C PRO A 606 28.35 8.45 2.35
N ALA A 607 28.83 9.30 1.42
CA ALA A 607 28.28 10.65 1.29
C ALA A 607 26.85 10.60 0.72
N LEU A 608 26.53 9.62 -0.12
CA LEU A 608 25.17 9.39 -0.59
C LEU A 608 24.26 8.90 0.55
N ALA A 609 24.77 8.02 1.42
CA ALA A 609 24.02 7.57 2.59
C ALA A 609 23.68 8.75 3.52
N GLU A 610 24.63 9.62 3.78
CA GLU A 610 24.41 10.82 4.61
C GLU A 610 23.44 11.78 3.94
N HIS A 611 23.55 12.03 2.64
CA HIS A 611 22.60 12.84 1.89
C HIS A 611 21.15 12.34 2.06
N PHE A 612 20.90 11.03 1.99
CA PHE A 612 19.56 10.50 2.26
C PHE A 612 19.11 10.75 3.70
N ARG A 613 20.02 10.63 4.70
CA ARG A 613 19.69 10.90 6.10
C ARG A 613 19.35 12.38 6.33
N GLU A 614 20.08 13.29 5.70
CA GLU A 614 19.81 14.74 5.77
C GLU A 614 18.43 15.10 5.18
N LEU A 615 17.97 14.36 4.19
CA LEU A 615 16.65 14.55 3.57
C LEU A 615 15.51 13.78 4.26
N MET A 616 15.81 13.04 5.31
CA MET A 616 14.81 12.50 6.22
C MET A 616 14.59 13.50 7.35
N SER A 617 13.32 13.72 7.74
CA SER A 617 13.07 14.49 8.96
C SER A 617 13.77 13.77 10.11
N THR A 618 14.76 14.42 10.71
CA THR A 618 15.20 14.11 12.05
C THR A 618 14.18 14.67 13.09
N VAL A 619 12.93 14.35 12.96
CA VAL A 619 12.21 13.96 14.13
C VAL A 619 12.84 12.60 14.47
N VAL A 620 13.98 12.64 15.17
CA VAL A 620 14.26 11.60 16.13
C VAL A 620 12.95 11.53 16.91
N PRO A 621 12.17 10.46 16.89
CA PRO A 621 11.42 10.15 18.08
C PRO A 621 12.57 10.21 19.10
N GLU A 622 12.57 11.13 20.05
CA GLU A 622 13.16 10.77 21.33
C GLU A 622 12.65 9.34 21.46
N GLU A 623 13.53 8.35 21.40
CA GLU A 623 13.27 7.10 22.06
C GLU A 623 12.84 7.61 23.42
N GLU A 624 11.52 7.77 23.60
CA GLU A 624 10.95 7.83 24.92
C GLU A 624 11.46 6.54 25.48
N GLU A 625 12.60 6.63 26.17
CA GLU A 625 13.05 5.58 27.07
C GLU A 625 11.79 5.28 27.84
N THR A 626 11.24 4.09 27.61
CA THR A 626 9.98 3.64 28.21
C THR A 626 10.18 3.82 29.69
N ARG A 627 9.88 5.01 30.19
CA ARG A 627 10.30 5.47 31.49
C ARG A 627 9.26 5.03 32.49
N VAL A 628 9.67 4.13 33.35
CA VAL A 628 8.83 3.73 34.47
C VAL A 628 8.86 4.86 35.50
N GLU A 629 7.73 5.53 35.67
CA GLU A 629 7.54 6.58 36.66
C GLU A 629 7.20 5.94 38.01
N PRO A 630 7.89 6.28 39.10
CA PRO A 630 7.61 5.68 40.41
C PRO A 630 6.19 5.94 40.90
N THR A 631 5.61 7.09 40.54
CA THR A 631 4.26 7.49 40.92
C THR A 631 3.66 8.39 39.84
N VAL A 632 2.39 8.19 39.53
CA VAL A 632 1.63 9.06 38.63
C VAL A 632 0.34 9.53 39.33
N ASN A 633 -0.25 10.62 38.83
CA ASN A 633 -1.50 11.14 39.35
C ASN A 633 -2.62 10.10 39.18
N ASP A 634 -3.48 9.96 40.18
CA ASP A 634 -4.58 8.98 40.13
C ASP A 634 -5.57 9.19 38.98
N ASP A 635 -5.67 10.40 38.48
CA ASP A 635 -6.55 10.75 37.35
C ASP A 635 -6.11 10.16 36.01
N VAL A 636 -4.84 9.77 35.86
CA VAL A 636 -4.27 9.18 34.63
C VAL A 636 -4.00 7.68 34.76
N LYS A 637 -4.09 7.11 35.96
CA LYS A 637 -3.96 5.67 36.18
C LYS A 637 -5.07 4.89 35.48
N TYR A 638 -4.68 3.86 34.72
CA TYR A 638 -5.57 3.02 33.91
C TYR A 638 -6.34 3.78 32.81
N ILE A 639 -5.92 5.00 32.52
CA ILE A 639 -6.39 5.82 31.39
C ILE A 639 -5.23 5.93 30.38
N ASP A 640 -4.09 6.46 30.83
CA ASP A 640 -2.89 6.65 30.02
C ASP A 640 -1.70 5.82 30.55
N PHE A 641 -1.77 5.36 31.81
CA PHE A 641 -0.70 4.63 32.46
C PHE A 641 -1.17 3.27 33.00
N LEU A 642 -0.32 2.26 32.85
CA LEU A 642 -0.49 0.96 33.48
C LEU A 642 0.59 0.70 34.54
N PRO A 643 0.27 -0.06 35.62
CA PRO A 643 1.25 -0.45 36.60
C PRO A 643 2.24 -1.47 36.02
N VAL A 644 3.50 -1.31 36.37
CA VAL A 644 4.59 -2.23 36.04
C VAL A 644 4.85 -3.14 37.20
N TYR A 645 4.88 -4.45 36.98
CA TYR A 645 5.17 -5.46 37.94
C TYR A 645 6.39 -6.30 37.52
N SER A 646 7.13 -6.87 38.45
CA SER A 646 7.96 -8.03 38.13
C SER A 646 7.06 -9.23 37.80
N MET A 647 7.54 -10.23 37.05
CA MET A 647 6.75 -11.43 36.74
C MET A 647 6.23 -12.10 38.02
N LYS A 648 7.06 -12.17 39.09
CA LYS A 648 6.66 -12.70 40.38
C LYS A 648 5.54 -11.90 41.02
N ALA A 649 5.64 -10.57 41.03
CA ALA A 649 4.65 -9.68 41.60
C ALA A 649 3.31 -9.73 40.85
N ALA A 650 3.35 -9.78 39.50
CA ALA A 650 2.16 -9.92 38.68
C ALA A 650 1.41 -11.23 38.96
N CYS A 651 2.14 -12.33 39.11
CA CYS A 651 1.54 -13.64 39.40
C CYS A 651 0.98 -13.70 40.83
N GLY A 652 1.65 -13.11 41.83
CA GLY A 652 1.12 -12.99 43.20
C GLY A 652 -0.17 -12.16 43.23
N TYR A 653 -0.17 -10.99 42.61
CA TYR A 653 -1.33 -10.08 42.63
C TYR A 653 -2.53 -10.62 41.85
N PHE A 654 -2.33 -10.99 40.60
CA PHE A 654 -3.43 -11.43 39.71
C PHE A 654 -3.73 -12.93 39.78
N GLY A 655 -2.77 -13.75 40.26
CA GLY A 655 -2.94 -15.19 40.43
C GLY A 655 -3.44 -15.57 41.82
N GLU A 656 -2.81 -15.06 42.89
CA GLU A 656 -3.05 -15.48 44.29
C GLU A 656 -3.80 -14.43 45.11
N GLY A 657 -4.01 -13.23 44.59
CA GLY A 657 -4.69 -12.14 45.29
C GLY A 657 -3.84 -11.51 46.42
N GLU A 658 -2.53 -11.65 46.35
CA GLU A 658 -1.60 -11.05 47.30
C GLU A 658 -1.56 -9.52 47.14
N VAL A 659 -1.37 -8.79 48.20
CA VAL A 659 -1.13 -7.34 48.15
C VAL A 659 0.36 -7.12 47.84
N VAL A 660 0.65 -6.78 46.61
CA VAL A 660 1.99 -6.50 46.10
C VAL A 660 2.06 -5.09 45.55
N SER A 661 3.14 -4.35 45.80
CA SER A 661 3.34 -3.01 45.25
C SER A 661 3.88 -3.10 43.84
N GLU A 662 3.40 -2.20 42.99
CA GLU A 662 3.94 -1.95 41.66
C GLU A 662 5.38 -1.43 41.70
N LEU A 663 6.18 -1.73 40.69
CA LEU A 663 7.53 -1.17 40.50
C LEU A 663 7.46 0.30 40.04
N GLY A 664 6.33 0.71 39.51
CA GLY A 664 6.05 2.04 39.00
C GLY A 664 4.92 1.97 37.96
N TRP A 665 4.77 3.03 37.21
CA TRP A 665 3.76 3.22 36.18
C TRP A 665 4.41 3.57 34.86
N ILE A 666 3.88 3.08 33.78
CA ILE A 666 4.40 3.30 32.42
C ILE A 666 3.28 3.82 31.52
N GLN A 667 3.59 4.82 30.73
CA GLN A 667 2.62 5.36 29.75
C GLN A 667 2.40 4.32 28.65
N VAL A 668 1.15 4.10 28.29
CA VAL A 668 0.77 3.09 27.29
C VAL A 668 -0.07 3.74 26.21
N THR A 669 0.44 3.71 25.00
CA THR A 669 -0.25 4.21 23.79
C THR A 669 -0.53 3.05 22.84
N GLY A 670 -1.57 3.15 22.02
CA GLY A 670 -1.85 2.16 20.97
C GLY A 670 -2.42 0.80 21.42
N MET A 671 -2.71 0.60 22.73
CA MET A 671 -3.20 -0.68 23.28
C MET A 671 -4.71 -0.71 23.55
N GLY A 672 -5.46 0.24 22.96
CA GLY A 672 -6.89 0.40 23.21
C GLY A 672 -7.18 0.98 24.61
N ARG A 673 -8.44 0.86 25.05
CA ARG A 673 -8.85 1.42 26.35
C ARG A 673 -8.22 0.63 27.50
N LEU A 674 -7.41 1.32 28.29
CA LEU A 674 -6.77 0.76 29.48
C LEU A 674 -7.80 0.54 30.60
N ASN A 675 -7.54 -0.46 31.44
CA ASN A 675 -8.39 -0.74 32.60
C ASN A 675 -7.60 -1.47 33.70
N ARG A 676 -8.20 -1.62 34.88
CA ARG A 676 -7.56 -2.21 36.06
C ARG A 676 -7.19 -3.69 35.95
N ASN A 677 -7.64 -4.37 34.88
CA ASN A 677 -7.24 -5.75 34.61
C ASN A 677 -6.03 -5.82 33.66
N MET A 678 -5.44 -4.68 33.31
CA MET A 678 -4.25 -4.62 32.46
C MET A 678 -3.04 -4.20 33.30
N PHE A 679 -1.91 -4.79 32.97
CA PHE A 679 -0.64 -4.56 33.68
C PHE A 679 0.52 -4.80 32.71
N VAL A 680 1.68 -4.33 33.10
CA VAL A 680 2.92 -4.45 32.32
C VAL A 680 3.93 -5.29 33.08
N VAL A 681 4.63 -6.17 32.38
CA VAL A 681 5.74 -6.98 32.89
C VAL A 681 6.92 -6.84 31.95
N ARG A 682 8.12 -6.71 32.49
CA ARG A 682 9.33 -6.72 31.68
C ARG A 682 9.72 -8.16 31.36
N ALA A 683 9.84 -8.47 30.06
CA ALA A 683 10.25 -9.77 29.57
C ALA A 683 11.71 -10.08 29.96
N ALA A 684 12.00 -11.36 30.19
CA ALA A 684 13.35 -11.84 30.46
C ALA A 684 13.64 -13.09 29.62
N GLY A 685 14.74 -13.05 28.87
CA GLY A 685 15.19 -14.13 28.00
C GLY A 685 14.60 -14.06 26.58
N ASN A 686 15.19 -14.85 25.70
CA ASN A 686 14.97 -14.79 24.23
C ASN A 686 14.03 -15.89 23.69
N SER A 687 13.34 -16.61 24.57
CA SER A 687 12.51 -17.78 24.16
C SER A 687 11.27 -17.39 23.34
N MET A 688 10.88 -16.12 23.36
CA MET A 688 9.72 -15.60 22.63
C MET A 688 10.09 -14.75 21.40
N GLU A 689 11.38 -14.69 21.05
CA GLU A 689 11.80 -14.11 19.77
C GLU A 689 11.22 -14.87 18.57
N PRO A 690 10.94 -14.16 17.48
CA PRO A 690 11.20 -12.74 17.18
C PRO A 690 10.11 -11.77 17.63
N ARG A 691 9.14 -12.20 18.45
CA ARG A 691 7.96 -11.38 18.79
C ARG A 691 8.12 -10.59 20.08
N ILE A 692 8.86 -11.12 21.05
CA ILE A 692 9.19 -10.47 22.32
C ILE A 692 10.68 -10.69 22.56
N HIS A 693 11.41 -9.60 22.79
CA HIS A 693 12.85 -9.62 23.04
C HIS A 693 13.17 -9.49 24.55
N ASP A 694 14.37 -9.83 24.93
CA ASP A 694 14.84 -9.63 26.29
C ASP A 694 14.77 -8.14 26.65
N GLY A 695 14.14 -7.83 27.76
CA GLY A 695 13.98 -6.46 28.26
C GLY A 695 12.70 -5.74 27.85
N ASP A 696 11.93 -6.27 26.86
CA ASP A 696 10.69 -5.67 26.38
C ASP A 696 9.66 -5.48 27.51
N TYR A 697 8.97 -4.35 27.50
CA TYR A 697 7.80 -4.11 28.34
C TYR A 697 6.54 -4.67 27.68
N CYS A 698 6.02 -5.77 28.24
CA CYS A 698 4.89 -6.52 27.69
C CYS A 698 3.59 -6.19 28.42
N VAL A 699 2.57 -5.78 27.71
CA VAL A 699 1.23 -5.52 28.25
C VAL A 699 0.44 -6.82 28.29
N PHE A 700 -0.14 -7.11 29.44
CA PHE A 700 -0.99 -8.27 29.68
C PHE A 700 -2.38 -7.85 30.17
N ARG A 701 -3.38 -8.69 29.85
CA ARG A 701 -4.72 -8.64 30.43
C ARG A 701 -4.90 -9.80 31.38
N ALA A 702 -5.18 -9.52 32.66
CA ALA A 702 -5.45 -10.53 33.68
C ALA A 702 -6.78 -11.27 33.42
N ASN A 703 -6.85 -12.49 33.93
CA ASN A 703 -8.04 -13.34 33.88
C ASN A 703 -8.64 -13.48 32.47
N PRO A 704 -7.89 -13.96 31.47
CA PRO A 704 -8.37 -14.05 30.10
C PRO A 704 -9.58 -14.97 30.01
N ALA A 705 -10.65 -14.51 29.36
CA ALA A 705 -11.85 -15.28 29.08
C ALA A 705 -11.76 -15.95 27.69
N GLY A 706 -12.38 -17.12 27.49
CA GLY A 706 -12.46 -17.82 26.21
C GLY A 706 -11.30 -18.75 25.91
N SER A 707 -11.13 -19.12 24.65
CA SER A 707 -10.07 -20.05 24.21
C SER A 707 -8.70 -19.39 24.30
N ARG A 708 -7.72 -20.11 24.87
CA ARG A 708 -6.33 -19.68 24.97
C ARG A 708 -5.45 -20.25 23.86
N GLN A 709 -5.99 -21.12 23.02
CA GLN A 709 -5.26 -21.81 21.96
C GLN A 709 -4.55 -20.82 21.02
N GLY A 710 -3.22 -20.97 20.87
CA GLY A 710 -2.38 -20.13 20.02
C GLY A 710 -2.12 -18.71 20.58
N LYS A 711 -2.49 -18.44 21.83
CA LYS A 711 -2.27 -17.13 22.45
C LYS A 711 -1.01 -17.14 23.29
N ILE A 712 -0.30 -16.00 23.32
CA ILE A 712 0.82 -15.81 24.22
C ILE A 712 0.28 -15.45 25.60
N VAL A 713 0.78 -16.13 26.60
CA VAL A 713 0.30 -16.01 27.99
C VAL A 713 1.47 -15.84 28.98
N LEU A 714 1.20 -15.15 30.07
CA LEU A 714 2.05 -15.18 31.28
C LEU A 714 1.57 -16.34 32.16
N ALA A 715 2.40 -17.32 32.34
CA ALA A 715 2.13 -18.52 33.15
C ALA A 715 3.00 -18.57 34.41
N GLN A 716 2.37 -18.96 35.52
CA GLN A 716 3.04 -19.34 36.78
C GLN A 716 3.10 -20.87 36.82
N HIS A 717 4.28 -21.41 37.10
CA HIS A 717 4.53 -22.83 37.33
C HIS A 717 4.58 -23.13 38.82
N LEU A 718 3.74 -24.04 39.27
CA LEU A 718 3.66 -24.39 40.68
C LEU A 718 4.62 -25.55 41.04
N ASN A 719 4.80 -26.48 40.11
CA ASN A 719 5.62 -27.70 40.31
C ASN A 719 6.77 -27.83 39.30
N TYR A 720 6.89 -26.93 38.35
CA TYR A 720 7.91 -26.95 37.29
C TYR A 720 8.66 -25.62 37.24
N TYR A 721 9.90 -25.68 36.76
CA TYR A 721 10.68 -24.49 36.45
C TYR A 721 10.88 -24.39 34.95
N ASP A 722 10.83 -23.16 34.43
CA ASP A 722 11.15 -22.92 33.03
C ASP A 722 12.63 -23.30 32.81
N PRO A 723 12.92 -24.27 31.90
CA PRO A 723 14.28 -24.74 31.69
C PRO A 723 15.22 -23.65 31.15
N ASP A 724 14.68 -22.59 30.58
CA ASP A 724 15.45 -21.53 29.90
C ASP A 724 15.94 -20.46 30.88
N ASN A 725 15.18 -20.16 31.98
CA ASN A 725 15.50 -19.13 32.93
C ASN A 725 15.53 -19.64 34.40
N ASN A 726 15.28 -20.93 34.60
CA ASN A 726 15.17 -21.60 35.90
C ASN A 726 14.18 -20.91 36.84
N GLY A 727 13.14 -20.26 36.28
CA GLY A 727 12.12 -19.48 36.97
C GLY A 727 10.78 -20.21 37.06
N ALA A 728 10.01 -19.85 38.10
CA ALA A 728 8.62 -20.32 38.25
C ALA A 728 7.61 -19.56 37.41
N TYR A 729 8.07 -18.66 36.54
CA TYR A 729 7.22 -17.79 35.72
C TYR A 729 7.76 -17.73 34.28
N SER A 730 6.86 -17.81 33.30
CA SER A 730 7.29 -17.73 31.90
C SER A 730 6.25 -17.08 30.99
N ILE A 731 6.73 -16.50 29.88
CA ILE A 731 5.89 -16.04 28.78
C ILE A 731 6.04 -17.06 27.66
N LYS A 732 4.95 -17.70 27.25
CA LYS A 732 4.95 -18.77 26.23
C LYS A 732 3.64 -18.74 25.43
N GLU A 733 3.62 -19.36 24.25
CA GLU A 733 2.40 -19.63 23.49
C GLU A 733 1.68 -20.84 24.09
N TYR A 734 0.40 -20.68 24.37
CA TYR A 734 -0.44 -21.73 24.94
C TYR A 734 -1.05 -22.61 23.84
N ASN A 735 -0.79 -23.89 23.90
CA ASN A 735 -1.41 -24.90 23.08
C ASN A 735 -1.98 -26.03 23.95
N SER A 736 -3.09 -26.63 23.54
CA SER A 736 -3.67 -27.78 24.23
C SER A 736 -4.28 -28.79 23.28
N VAL A 737 -4.10 -30.06 23.60
CA VAL A 737 -4.77 -31.17 22.97
C VAL A 737 -6.01 -31.53 23.81
N LYS A 738 -7.16 -31.73 23.17
CA LYS A 738 -8.43 -32.07 23.85
C LYS A 738 -8.87 -33.47 23.43
N THR A 739 -9.31 -34.22 24.41
CA THR A 739 -10.01 -35.49 24.20
C THR A 739 -11.48 -35.36 24.59
N TYR A 740 -12.33 -36.18 23.99
CA TYR A 740 -13.78 -36.23 24.26
C TYR A 740 -14.14 -37.58 24.88
N ASP A 741 -14.93 -37.57 25.94
CA ASP A 741 -15.49 -38.77 26.52
C ASP A 741 -16.68 -39.32 25.68
N GLU A 742 -17.18 -40.48 26.03
CA GLU A 742 -18.31 -41.12 25.36
C GLU A 742 -19.61 -40.29 25.41
N PHE A 743 -19.67 -39.27 26.26
CA PHE A 743 -20.82 -38.40 26.44
C PHE A 743 -20.64 -37.05 25.73
N GLY A 744 -19.49 -36.82 25.04
CA GLY A 744 -19.19 -35.62 24.31
C GLY A 744 -18.63 -34.49 25.18
N ASN A 745 -18.30 -34.75 26.46
CA ASN A 745 -17.58 -33.76 27.29
C ASN A 745 -16.11 -33.80 26.92
N TRP A 746 -15.50 -32.60 26.89
CA TRP A 746 -14.09 -32.50 26.57
C TRP A 746 -13.23 -32.30 27.83
N GLN A 747 -12.04 -32.87 27.80
CA GLN A 747 -10.98 -32.61 28.78
C GLN A 747 -9.64 -32.40 28.06
N HIS A 748 -8.70 -31.71 28.72
CA HIS A 748 -7.37 -31.61 28.15
C HIS A 748 -6.65 -32.95 28.29
N GLU A 749 -6.08 -33.44 27.22
CA GLU A 749 -5.16 -34.59 27.23
C GLU A 749 -3.75 -34.11 27.66
N SER A 750 -3.32 -32.96 27.13
CA SER A 750 -2.08 -32.32 27.51
C SER A 750 -2.17 -30.82 27.21
N ILE A 751 -1.36 -30.05 27.91
CA ILE A 751 -1.16 -28.62 27.66
C ILE A 751 0.32 -28.41 27.37
N GLU A 752 0.59 -27.63 26.33
CA GLU A 752 1.95 -27.30 25.92
C GLU A 752 2.13 -25.80 25.91
N LEU A 753 3.13 -25.33 26.65
CA LEU A 753 3.59 -23.94 26.63
C LEU A 753 4.82 -23.86 25.72
N ARG A 754 4.64 -23.33 24.53
CA ARG A 754 5.62 -23.30 23.44
C ARG A 754 6.42 -21.99 23.42
N PRO A 755 7.75 -22.05 23.32
CA PRO A 755 8.53 -20.91 22.92
C PRO A 755 8.28 -20.59 21.42
N LEU A 756 8.35 -19.34 21.03
CA LEU A 756 8.34 -18.96 19.60
C LEU A 756 9.70 -19.16 18.95
N ASN A 757 10.76 -19.07 19.73
CA ASN A 757 12.13 -19.34 19.30
C ASN A 757 12.41 -20.84 19.35
N SER A 758 12.64 -21.43 18.18
CA SER A 758 12.87 -22.89 18.02
C SER A 758 14.16 -23.42 18.69
N ALA A 759 15.03 -22.53 19.17
CA ALA A 759 16.22 -22.93 19.95
C ALA A 759 15.90 -23.35 21.39
N TYR A 760 14.66 -23.14 21.84
CA TYR A 760 14.19 -23.40 23.19
C TYR A 760 13.17 -24.55 23.21
N ASN A 761 13.04 -25.22 24.37
CA ASN A 761 12.15 -26.36 24.49
C ASN A 761 10.76 -25.98 24.99
N SER A 762 9.74 -26.69 24.50
CA SER A 762 8.37 -26.60 25.00
C SER A 762 8.24 -27.23 26.37
N ILE A 763 7.36 -26.67 27.22
CA ILE A 763 6.97 -27.23 28.53
C ILE A 763 5.66 -27.98 28.32
N THR A 764 5.67 -29.31 28.42
CA THR A 764 4.49 -30.15 28.32
C THR A 764 3.95 -30.52 29.70
N ILE A 765 2.67 -30.24 29.94
CA ILE A 765 1.96 -30.48 31.18
C ILE A 765 0.89 -31.55 30.92
N PRO A 766 0.97 -32.74 31.52
CA PRO A 766 -0.04 -33.78 31.42
C PRO A 766 -1.38 -33.35 32.04
N ALA A 767 -2.50 -33.97 31.59
CA ALA A 767 -3.84 -33.65 32.08
C ALA A 767 -4.00 -33.79 33.59
N ASP A 768 -3.37 -34.82 34.15
CA ASP A 768 -3.42 -35.10 35.59
C ASP A 768 -2.70 -34.04 36.47
N ASP A 769 -1.88 -33.20 35.87
CA ASP A 769 -1.14 -32.11 36.49
C ASP A 769 -1.69 -30.71 36.17
N SER A 770 -2.98 -30.60 35.84
CA SER A 770 -3.63 -29.33 35.46
C SER A 770 -3.49 -28.25 36.55
N ASP A 771 -3.31 -28.65 37.83
CA ASP A 771 -3.09 -27.74 38.94
C ASP A 771 -1.61 -27.31 39.08
N ALA A 772 -0.71 -27.83 38.24
CA ALA A 772 0.72 -27.53 38.29
C ALA A 772 1.11 -26.17 37.69
N TYR A 773 0.15 -25.50 37.06
CA TYR A 773 0.36 -24.20 36.43
C TYR A 773 -0.88 -23.31 36.52
N ARG A 774 -0.68 -22.00 36.38
CA ARG A 774 -1.75 -20.99 36.34
C ARG A 774 -1.47 -19.98 35.26
N ILE A 775 -2.47 -19.69 34.41
CA ILE A 775 -2.39 -18.58 33.46
C ILE A 775 -2.85 -17.30 34.15
N VAL A 776 -1.97 -16.33 34.24
CA VAL A 776 -2.16 -15.08 34.98
C VAL A 776 -2.66 -13.98 34.02
N GLY A 777 -2.12 -13.93 32.81
CA GLY A 777 -2.51 -12.93 31.83
C GLY A 777 -2.34 -13.38 30.38
N GLU A 778 -3.11 -12.77 29.50
CA GLU A 778 -2.99 -12.88 28.05
C GLU A 778 -2.21 -11.66 27.52
N PHE A 779 -1.22 -11.89 26.69
CA PHE A 779 -0.41 -10.86 26.05
C PHE A 779 -1.23 -10.05 25.07
N ILE A 780 -1.10 -8.74 25.14
CA ILE A 780 -1.76 -7.77 24.24
C ILE A 780 -0.76 -7.22 23.24
N GLY A 781 0.41 -6.80 23.68
CA GLY A 781 1.46 -6.22 22.85
C GLY A 781 2.70 -5.82 23.66
N THR A 782 3.75 -5.37 22.99
CA THR A 782 4.95 -4.75 23.55
C THR A 782 4.85 -3.23 23.43
N LEU A 783 5.45 -2.50 24.40
CA LEU A 783 5.57 -1.03 24.40
C LEU A 783 6.84 -0.60 23.70
#